data_ab85836068e3fcad7d0c2fb9c3e965c8
#
_entry.id   ab85836068e3fcad7d0c2fb9c3e965c8
#
_cell.length_a   1.000
_cell.length_b   1.000
_cell.length_c   1.000
_cell.angle_alpha   90.00
_cell.angle_beta   90.00
_cell.angle_gamma   90.00
#
_symmetry.space_group_name_H-M   'P 1'
#
loop_
_entity.id
_entity.type
_entity.pdbx_description
1 polymer ?
#
loop_
_entity_poly.entity_id
_entity_poly.type
_entity_poly.pdbx_seq_one_letter_code
_entity_poly.pdbx_strand_id
1 'polypeptide(L)'
;MIELGKVAVSGRHGRRVKFSQRANRRFSIASTRTLRPNSEDFMATRTRPATSFAADSFIPRHNGPDATEQLDMLAALGYASLDAFIDAVVPEQIRFRHKLSTGPSRSEPDVLAELRTIAAKNRIYRSYLGLGYYGTHTPGVILRNIMENPAWYTAYTPYQAEIAQGRLQALLNFQTVIIDLTGLPIANASLLDEGTAAAEAMYLALASKGSATKHTFLIANDCHPQTIAVVQARAEARGVKVVVAEPKDFSFDGVFGVLLQYPGTDGAIIDYRELCETAHSADALVTVATDLLALCLLAPPGEWGADIAVGNSQRFGVPMGFGGPHAAFFATKDDFKRNLPGRIIGLSRDSEGKPALRMALQTREQHIRREKATSNVCTAQVLLGVMAGMYAVYHGPDGLTRIARRVHGLATTLAAGLQTLGLHVTHDNYFDTLRVEVGAHGQEDILAAADRAQLNLRVIEPGTLTVSLDETTTAADVATLWAVFNNGEPVSFAFDDLASDMDDTYDERFRRVSPFLTHPVFHQYRSETDMLRYMYALQAKDFSLVHGMIPLGSCTMKLNATTEMIPVTWPEFGQLHPFAPSSQTQGYQELFAQLESDLADVTGFAGVSLQPNAGSQGEYAGLLVIRAYHEARGDAHRTTCLIPQSAHGTNPASAVMAGFHVVVVKTDTNGNIDVADLRAKAEEHAKDLGALMVTYPSTHGVFESSIKDICAIVHEHGGQVYMDGANMNAMVGISRPGDLGADVCHLNLHKTFCIPHGGGGPGMGPIGVAPQLKPFLPGHPVIKTGGSHAIGAISAAPWGSASILPISYVYIRLMGGEGLTEATKVAILNANYVAKKLEVHYPVLYRGQNGLVAHECILDTRALKGSSGIEVEDIAKRLMDYGFHAPTISFPVAGTVMVEPTESESKAELDRFIEAMVLIREEIAAVERGELDRTNNPLKRAPHTAAHVTSDNWDRPYTRQQAAYPTQHTRERKFWPSVGRVESAFGDRNLICSCPPIESYQES
;
A
#
# COMPACT_ATOMS: atom_id res chain seq x y z
N MET A 1 -52.39 9.13 -18.93
CA MET A 1 -53.34 10.15 -19.36
C MET A 1 -53.38 11.20 -18.26
N ILE A 2 -52.79 12.33 -18.55
CA ILE A 2 -53.15 13.69 -18.12
C ILE A 2 -52.09 14.65 -18.69
N GLU A 3 -52.56 15.54 -19.41
CA GLU A 3 -52.17 16.49 -20.39
C GLU A 3 -51.09 17.51 -19.99
N LEU A 4 -50.37 17.88 -21.04
CA LEU A 4 -49.54 19.05 -21.18
C LEU A 4 -50.34 20.37 -21.13
N GLY A 5 -49.96 21.30 -20.28
CA GLY A 5 -50.38 22.69 -20.32
C GLY A 5 -49.29 23.60 -20.85
N LYS A 6 -49.45 24.08 -22.09
CA LYS A 6 -48.68 25.18 -22.65
C LYS A 6 -49.18 26.49 -22.08
N VAL A 7 -48.30 27.35 -21.60
CA VAL A 7 -48.59 28.81 -21.46
C VAL A 7 -47.53 29.59 -22.24
N ALA A 8 -48.02 30.28 -23.28
CA ALA A 8 -47.27 31.29 -24.02
C ALA A 8 -47.51 32.67 -23.40
N VAL A 9 -46.48 33.44 -23.20
CA VAL A 9 -46.58 34.90 -22.97
C VAL A 9 -45.61 35.62 -23.90
N SER A 10 -46.21 36.50 -24.69
CA SER A 10 -45.64 37.40 -25.68
C SER A 10 -45.03 38.65 -25.06
N GLY A 11 -43.98 39.16 -25.70
CA GLY A 11 -43.93 40.59 -25.96
C GLY A 11 -42.72 41.39 -25.51
N ARG A 12 -41.86 41.66 -26.50
CA ARG A 12 -41.21 42.94 -26.81
C ARG A 12 -40.38 43.68 -25.74
N HIS A 13 -39.08 43.85 -25.96
CA HIS A 13 -38.49 45.07 -26.50
C HIS A 13 -36.98 44.91 -26.72
N GLY A 14 -36.53 45.15 -27.93
CA GLY A 14 -35.10 45.11 -28.29
C GLY A 14 -34.38 46.41 -27.91
N ARG A 15 -33.10 46.24 -27.57
CA ARG A 15 -32.08 47.29 -27.80
C ARG A 15 -30.84 46.67 -28.40
N ARG A 16 -30.63 47.00 -29.67
CA ARG A 16 -29.35 46.80 -30.39
C ARG A 16 -28.33 47.77 -29.81
N VAL A 17 -27.20 47.30 -29.38
CA VAL A 17 -26.00 48.15 -29.22
C VAL A 17 -25.09 47.86 -30.39
N LYS A 18 -24.83 48.91 -31.19
CA LYS A 18 -23.93 48.93 -32.32
C LYS A 18 -22.48 49.03 -31.81
N PHE A 19 -21.63 48.12 -32.23
CA PHE A 19 -20.19 48.33 -32.18
C PHE A 19 -19.74 49.19 -33.34
N SER A 20 -19.15 50.35 -33.05
CA SER A 20 -18.49 51.21 -34.01
C SER A 20 -17.02 50.90 -34.14
N GLN A 21 -16.57 50.60 -35.36
CA GLN A 21 -15.18 50.62 -35.76
C GLN A 21 -14.65 52.05 -35.80
N ARG A 22 -13.49 52.32 -35.22
CA ARG A 22 -12.54 53.40 -35.60
C ARG A 22 -11.18 52.95 -35.06
N ALA A 23 -10.20 52.84 -35.82
CA ALA A 23 -9.48 53.53 -36.87
C ALA A 23 -7.99 53.60 -36.44
N ASN A 24 -7.18 53.12 -37.33
CA ASN A 24 -5.70 53.18 -37.34
C ASN A 24 -5.17 54.56 -36.97
N ARG A 25 -4.15 54.60 -36.14
CA ARG A 25 -3.10 55.64 -36.19
C ARG A 25 -1.72 55.02 -36.27
N ARG A 26 -1.09 55.23 -37.44
CA ARG A 26 0.37 55.03 -37.66
C ARG A 26 1.12 56.09 -36.85
N PHE A 27 2.13 55.67 -36.13
CA PHE A 27 3.24 56.56 -35.71
C PHE A 27 4.50 56.14 -36.46
N SER A 28 5.02 57.06 -37.26
CA SER A 28 6.30 57.07 -37.90
C SER A 28 7.33 57.63 -36.91
N ILE A 29 8.43 56.91 -36.72
CA ILE A 29 9.62 57.49 -36.08
C ILE A 29 10.82 57.29 -37.02
N ALA A 30 11.49 58.41 -37.16
CA ALA A 30 12.57 58.63 -38.07
C ALA A 30 13.86 57.89 -37.75
N SER A 31 14.61 57.64 -38.78
CA SER A 31 15.95 57.07 -38.84
C SER A 31 17.03 57.96 -38.14
N THR A 32 17.90 57.30 -37.43
CA THR A 32 19.30 57.76 -37.35
C THR A 32 20.24 56.59 -37.64
N ARG A 33 21.08 56.86 -38.67
CA ARG A 33 22.24 56.05 -39.06
C ARG A 33 23.31 56.11 -37.95
N THR A 34 24.01 55.01 -37.70
CA THR A 34 25.47 54.91 -37.95
C THR A 34 26.11 53.58 -37.62
N LEU A 35 26.90 53.13 -38.53
CA LEU A 35 28.14 52.32 -38.49
C LEU A 35 28.01 50.77 -38.25
N ARG A 36 28.26 50.06 -39.31
CA ARG A 36 28.78 48.69 -39.38
C ARG A 36 30.27 48.66 -39.03
N PRO A 37 30.74 47.50 -38.46
CA PRO A 37 31.88 46.88 -39.11
C PRO A 37 31.54 45.47 -39.62
N ASN A 38 32.19 45.09 -40.68
CA ASN A 38 32.21 43.79 -41.35
C ASN A 38 32.74 42.72 -40.36
N SER A 39 32.12 41.55 -40.37
CA SER A 39 32.84 40.29 -40.20
C SER A 39 32.05 39.20 -40.93
N GLU A 40 32.80 38.50 -41.70
CA GLU A 40 32.43 37.39 -42.56
C GLU A 40 31.88 36.16 -41.79
N ASP A 41 31.01 35.47 -42.48
CA ASP A 41 30.72 34.05 -42.41
C ASP A 41 30.64 33.32 -41.06
N PHE A 42 29.43 33.19 -40.59
CA PHE A 42 28.99 31.92 -40.03
C PHE A 42 27.57 31.65 -40.57
N MET A 43 27.47 30.99 -41.69
CA MET A 43 26.25 30.29 -42.10
C MET A 43 26.04 29.10 -41.17
N ALA A 44 25.56 29.37 -39.98
CA ALA A 44 24.80 28.38 -39.24
C ALA A 44 23.54 28.11 -40.05
N THR A 45 23.51 26.98 -40.74
CA THR A 45 22.28 26.39 -41.22
C THR A 45 21.30 26.31 -40.05
N ARG A 46 20.40 27.31 -39.97
CA ARG A 46 19.16 27.14 -39.21
C ARG A 46 18.40 26.01 -39.89
N THR A 47 18.66 24.76 -39.46
CA THR A 47 17.70 23.69 -39.65
C THR A 47 16.42 24.23 -39.01
N ARG A 48 15.41 24.55 -39.83
CA ARG A 48 14.04 24.65 -39.34
C ARG A 48 13.84 23.38 -38.51
N PRO A 49 13.36 23.47 -37.23
CA PRO A 49 12.90 22.29 -36.54
C PRO A 49 11.90 21.66 -37.52
N ALA A 50 12.14 20.43 -37.92
CA ALA A 50 11.12 19.65 -38.59
C ALA A 50 9.89 19.79 -37.70
N THR A 51 8.79 20.24 -38.26
CA THR A 51 7.50 20.22 -37.54
C THR A 51 7.30 18.76 -37.24
N SER A 52 7.65 18.38 -36.02
CA SER A 52 7.59 17.02 -35.53
C SER A 52 6.12 16.66 -35.48
N PHE A 53 5.66 15.74 -36.31
CA PHE A 53 4.38 15.05 -36.13
C PHE A 53 4.47 14.02 -35.00
N ALA A 54 5.58 14.03 -34.24
CA ALA A 54 5.73 13.19 -33.06
C ALA A 54 4.69 13.62 -32.00
N ALA A 55 4.05 12.63 -31.42
CA ALA A 55 3.13 12.85 -30.28
C ALA A 55 3.86 13.54 -29.13
N ASP A 56 3.11 14.29 -28.32
CA ASP A 56 3.63 15.04 -27.18
C ASP A 56 4.25 14.08 -26.16
N SER A 57 5.51 14.29 -25.79
CA SER A 57 6.22 13.45 -24.83
C SER A 57 5.74 13.73 -23.41
N PHE A 58 5.56 12.67 -22.61
CA PHE A 58 5.16 12.79 -21.21
C PHE A 58 6.33 13.16 -20.28
N ILE A 59 7.58 12.97 -20.68
CA ILE A 59 8.77 13.20 -19.84
C ILE A 59 8.75 14.60 -19.18
N PRO A 60 8.55 15.72 -19.91
CA PRO A 60 8.52 17.05 -19.29
C PRO A 60 7.26 17.33 -18.45
N ARG A 61 6.27 16.43 -18.46
CA ARG A 61 5.10 16.51 -17.57
C ARG A 61 5.30 15.77 -16.26
N HIS A 62 6.22 14.80 -16.28
CA HIS A 62 6.60 14.04 -15.08
C HIS A 62 7.73 14.72 -14.31
N ASN A 63 8.81 15.11 -15.02
CA ASN A 63 9.96 15.78 -14.40
C ASN A 63 9.59 17.24 -14.04
N GLY A 64 9.84 17.61 -12.77
CA GLY A 64 9.49 18.93 -12.28
C GLY A 64 10.32 20.08 -12.86
N PRO A 65 11.68 20.05 -12.78
CA PRO A 65 12.52 21.10 -13.33
C PRO A 65 12.60 21.01 -14.86
N ASP A 66 12.36 22.13 -15.54
CA ASP A 66 12.60 22.25 -16.98
C ASP A 66 14.09 22.34 -17.32
N ALA A 67 14.42 22.32 -18.62
CA ALA A 67 15.82 22.37 -19.07
C ALA A 67 16.59 23.61 -18.60
N THR A 68 15.91 24.76 -18.47
CA THR A 68 16.54 26.02 -18.01
C THR A 68 16.76 25.95 -16.51
N GLU A 69 15.78 25.48 -15.77
CA GLU A 69 15.86 25.28 -14.32
C GLU A 69 16.94 24.25 -13.94
N GLN A 70 17.06 23.15 -14.72
CA GLN A 70 18.15 22.17 -14.55
C GLN A 70 19.52 22.81 -14.73
N LEU A 71 19.70 23.68 -15.74
CA LEU A 71 20.97 24.41 -15.94
C LEU A 71 21.27 25.35 -14.78
N ASP A 72 20.30 26.06 -14.25
CA ASP A 72 20.47 26.91 -13.06
C ASP A 72 20.89 26.09 -11.83
N MET A 73 20.28 24.92 -11.63
CA MET A 73 20.61 24.01 -10.53
C MET A 73 22.03 23.45 -10.69
N LEU A 74 22.40 23.04 -11.91
CA LEU A 74 23.74 22.57 -12.23
C LEU A 74 24.80 23.66 -12.03
N ALA A 75 24.51 24.90 -12.44
CA ALA A 75 25.39 26.04 -12.19
C ALA A 75 25.62 26.26 -10.70
N ALA A 76 24.58 26.14 -9.86
CA ALA A 76 24.71 26.23 -8.40
C ALA A 76 25.58 25.12 -7.79
N LEU A 77 25.68 23.97 -8.48
CA LEU A 77 26.55 22.84 -8.11
C LEU A 77 27.95 22.91 -8.76
N GLY A 78 28.15 23.79 -9.74
CA GLY A 78 29.45 23.97 -10.43
C GLY A 78 29.64 23.02 -11.62
N TYR A 79 28.57 22.51 -12.22
CA TYR A 79 28.63 21.60 -13.39
C TYR A 79 28.05 22.24 -14.66
N ALA A 80 28.62 21.90 -15.81
CA ALA A 80 28.20 22.43 -17.11
C ALA A 80 27.04 21.64 -17.77
N SER A 81 26.83 20.39 -17.37
CA SER A 81 25.79 19.53 -17.92
C SER A 81 25.34 18.48 -16.92
N LEU A 82 24.13 17.95 -17.13
CA LEU A 82 23.56 16.87 -16.29
C LEU A 82 24.43 15.60 -16.36
N ASP A 83 24.94 15.24 -17.56
CA ASP A 83 25.79 14.04 -17.69
C ASP A 83 27.12 14.20 -16.96
N ALA A 84 27.79 15.36 -17.06
CA ALA A 84 29.01 15.63 -16.31
C ALA A 84 28.79 15.58 -14.80
N PHE A 85 27.62 16.06 -14.33
CA PHE A 85 27.24 15.98 -12.94
C PHE A 85 27.02 14.53 -12.48
N ILE A 86 26.27 13.74 -13.26
CA ILE A 86 26.00 12.33 -12.93
C ILE A 86 27.29 11.49 -12.94
N ASP A 87 28.23 11.77 -13.88
CA ASP A 87 29.54 11.11 -13.88
C ASP A 87 30.39 11.47 -12.63
N ALA A 88 30.14 12.63 -12.02
CA ALA A 88 30.79 13.01 -10.79
C ALA A 88 30.13 12.37 -9.54
N VAL A 89 28.83 12.12 -9.56
CA VAL A 89 28.07 11.54 -8.42
C VAL A 89 28.22 10.04 -8.36
N VAL A 90 28.06 9.34 -9.50
CA VAL A 90 27.94 7.89 -9.56
C VAL A 90 29.29 7.24 -9.82
N PRO A 91 29.78 6.36 -8.95
CA PRO A 91 31.04 5.66 -9.15
C PRO A 91 31.09 4.90 -10.48
N GLU A 92 32.21 5.00 -11.22
CA GLU A 92 32.35 4.41 -12.57
C GLU A 92 32.11 2.89 -12.55
N GLN A 93 32.58 2.18 -11.53
CA GLN A 93 32.47 0.72 -11.44
C GLN A 93 31.04 0.19 -11.32
N ILE A 94 30.05 1.05 -10.97
CA ILE A 94 28.65 0.65 -10.86
C ILE A 94 27.80 1.13 -12.04
N ARG A 95 28.39 1.86 -12.98
CA ARG A 95 27.68 2.52 -14.09
C ARG A 95 27.14 1.50 -15.08
N PHE A 96 25.83 1.60 -15.35
CA PHE A 96 25.20 0.98 -16.51
C PHE A 96 25.23 1.99 -17.65
N ARG A 97 25.89 1.65 -18.76
CA ARG A 97 26.13 2.57 -19.90
C ARG A 97 25.29 2.23 -21.14
N HIS A 98 24.41 1.27 -21.04
CA HIS A 98 23.52 0.90 -22.12
C HIS A 98 22.16 1.58 -21.98
N LYS A 99 21.37 1.60 -23.07
CA LYS A 99 19.97 2.03 -22.99
C LYS A 99 19.11 0.89 -22.47
N LEU A 100 18.10 1.24 -21.68
CA LEU A 100 17.04 0.29 -21.31
C LEU A 100 16.24 -0.12 -22.55
N SER A 101 15.77 -1.36 -22.59
CA SER A 101 15.00 -1.93 -23.71
C SER A 101 13.47 -1.75 -23.56
N THR A 102 13.02 -0.97 -22.58
CA THR A 102 11.58 -0.68 -22.32
C THR A 102 10.91 0.16 -23.42
N GLY A 103 11.61 0.49 -24.50
CA GLY A 103 11.10 1.24 -25.65
C GLY A 103 11.16 2.77 -25.47
N PRO A 104 10.65 3.54 -26.47
CA PRO A 104 10.61 5.00 -26.42
C PRO A 104 9.47 5.52 -25.55
N SER A 105 9.58 6.77 -25.09
CA SER A 105 8.48 7.53 -24.47
C SER A 105 7.30 7.62 -25.45
N ARG A 106 6.08 7.50 -24.91
CA ARG A 106 4.83 7.52 -25.69
C ARG A 106 3.87 8.56 -25.13
N SER A 107 2.90 8.98 -25.94
CA SER A 107 1.85 9.91 -25.51
C SER A 107 0.80 9.21 -24.63
N GLU A 108 0.11 9.99 -23.78
CA GLU A 108 -0.98 9.48 -22.94
C GLU A 108 -2.08 8.77 -23.75
N PRO A 109 -2.60 9.34 -24.89
CA PRO A 109 -3.60 8.65 -25.70
C PRO A 109 -3.11 7.32 -26.27
N ASP A 110 -1.84 7.24 -26.74
CA ASP A 110 -1.29 6.02 -27.33
C ASP A 110 -1.17 4.90 -26.29
N VAL A 111 -0.69 5.22 -25.09
CA VAL A 111 -0.53 4.24 -24.02
C VAL A 111 -1.90 3.74 -23.55
N LEU A 112 -2.88 4.63 -23.37
CA LEU A 112 -4.24 4.22 -22.99
C LEU A 112 -4.91 3.38 -24.08
N ALA A 113 -4.71 3.69 -25.36
CA ALA A 113 -5.25 2.89 -26.47
C ALA A 113 -4.63 1.49 -26.52
N GLU A 114 -3.31 1.37 -26.32
CA GLU A 114 -2.63 0.07 -26.21
C GLU A 114 -3.18 -0.73 -25.02
N LEU A 115 -3.23 -0.11 -23.86
CA LEU A 115 -3.72 -0.79 -22.64
C LEU A 115 -5.18 -1.22 -22.79
N ARG A 116 -6.03 -0.43 -23.47
CA ARG A 116 -7.40 -0.86 -23.83
C ARG A 116 -7.39 -2.11 -24.73
N THR A 117 -6.46 -2.19 -25.65
CA THR A 117 -6.32 -3.38 -26.52
C THR A 117 -5.90 -4.62 -25.72
N ILE A 118 -5.03 -4.45 -24.74
CA ILE A 118 -4.63 -5.50 -23.79
C ILE A 118 -5.81 -5.88 -22.91
N ALA A 119 -6.47 -4.93 -22.29
CA ALA A 119 -7.62 -5.13 -21.41
C ALA A 119 -8.78 -5.88 -22.10
N ALA A 120 -9.05 -5.57 -23.37
CA ALA A 120 -10.09 -6.21 -24.18
C ALA A 120 -9.84 -7.71 -24.44
N LYS A 121 -8.65 -8.24 -24.15
CA LYS A 121 -8.35 -9.68 -24.20
C LYS A 121 -8.87 -10.42 -22.96
N ASN A 122 -9.19 -9.70 -21.90
CA ASN A 122 -9.82 -10.24 -20.72
C ASN A 122 -11.32 -10.48 -20.99
N ARG A 123 -11.85 -11.58 -20.50
CA ARG A 123 -13.27 -11.96 -20.63
C ARG A 123 -13.89 -12.00 -19.25
N ILE A 124 -14.75 -11.03 -18.95
CA ILE A 124 -15.42 -10.94 -17.65
C ILE A 124 -16.59 -11.92 -17.63
N TYR A 125 -16.41 -13.06 -16.95
CA TYR A 125 -17.49 -14.00 -16.63
C TYR A 125 -18.06 -13.69 -15.26
N ARG A 126 -19.33 -13.98 -15.03
CA ARG A 126 -19.88 -13.96 -13.68
C ARG A 126 -19.20 -15.04 -12.84
N SER A 127 -18.64 -14.63 -11.70
CA SER A 127 -17.88 -15.53 -10.86
C SER A 127 -18.71 -15.99 -9.66
N TYR A 128 -18.87 -17.31 -9.54
CA TYR A 128 -19.43 -17.99 -8.37
C TYR A 128 -18.38 -18.89 -7.70
N LEU A 129 -17.11 -18.54 -7.87
CA LEU A 129 -15.98 -19.30 -7.33
C LEU A 129 -15.81 -19.13 -5.81
N GLY A 130 -16.19 -18.00 -5.25
CA GLY A 130 -16.02 -17.70 -3.83
C GLY A 130 -14.56 -17.56 -3.43
N LEU A 131 -14.08 -18.46 -2.53
CA LEU A 131 -12.68 -18.50 -2.10
C LEU A 131 -12.19 -17.17 -1.49
N GLY A 132 -13.08 -16.43 -0.83
CA GLY A 132 -12.74 -15.14 -0.20
C GLY A 132 -12.74 -13.93 -1.15
N TYR A 133 -13.17 -14.08 -2.41
CA TYR A 133 -13.29 -13.02 -3.41
C TYR A 133 -14.69 -13.01 -4.03
N TYR A 134 -15.37 -11.87 -3.93
CA TYR A 134 -16.79 -11.75 -4.27
C TYR A 134 -17.07 -10.46 -5.04
N GLY A 135 -18.08 -10.49 -5.90
CA GLY A 135 -18.60 -9.27 -6.53
C GLY A 135 -19.25 -8.35 -5.49
N THR A 136 -18.99 -7.07 -5.61
CA THR A 136 -19.59 -6.03 -4.75
C THR A 136 -19.85 -4.76 -5.53
N HIS A 137 -20.78 -3.93 -5.06
CA HIS A 137 -21.05 -2.61 -5.64
C HIS A 137 -20.29 -1.54 -4.89
N THR A 138 -19.26 -0.95 -5.51
CA THR A 138 -18.62 0.25 -4.96
C THR A 138 -19.56 1.44 -5.17
N PRO A 139 -20.06 2.11 -4.12
CA PRO A 139 -20.86 3.32 -4.29
C PRO A 139 -20.12 4.39 -5.08
N GLY A 140 -20.77 4.99 -6.09
CA GLY A 140 -20.12 5.97 -6.97
C GLY A 140 -19.51 7.16 -6.21
N VAL A 141 -20.13 7.57 -5.10
CA VAL A 141 -19.61 8.64 -4.23
C VAL A 141 -18.29 8.25 -3.55
N ILE A 142 -18.09 6.97 -3.21
CA ILE A 142 -16.84 6.46 -2.62
C ILE A 142 -15.80 6.27 -3.73
N LEU A 143 -16.16 5.63 -4.84
CA LEU A 143 -15.27 5.39 -5.96
C LEU A 143 -14.58 6.68 -6.40
N ARG A 144 -15.37 7.70 -6.73
CA ARG A 144 -14.86 8.96 -7.25
C ARG A 144 -14.13 9.82 -6.21
N ASN A 145 -14.57 9.82 -4.97
CA ASN A 145 -14.05 10.74 -3.95
C ASN A 145 -13.04 10.11 -2.98
N ILE A 146 -12.75 8.82 -3.11
CA ILE A 146 -11.67 8.15 -2.39
C ILE A 146 -10.68 7.52 -3.39
N MET A 147 -11.13 6.53 -4.18
CA MET A 147 -10.24 5.73 -5.04
C MET A 147 -9.65 6.56 -6.20
N GLU A 148 -10.44 7.45 -6.80
CA GLU A 148 -10.03 8.32 -7.91
C GLU A 148 -9.55 9.70 -7.43
N ASN A 149 -9.51 9.97 -6.12
CA ASN A 149 -9.19 11.28 -5.58
C ASN A 149 -7.74 11.38 -5.11
N PRO A 150 -6.89 12.20 -5.78
CA PRO A 150 -5.47 12.32 -5.42
C PRO A 150 -5.22 12.82 -4.01
N ALA A 151 -6.14 13.57 -3.39
CA ALA A 151 -6.00 13.98 -2.00
C ALA A 151 -6.01 12.81 -1.02
N TRP A 152 -6.65 11.68 -1.39
CA TRP A 152 -6.65 10.45 -0.62
C TRP A 152 -5.51 9.51 -1.00
N TYR A 153 -5.31 9.25 -2.31
CA TYR A 153 -4.33 8.23 -2.71
C TYR A 153 -2.88 8.74 -2.73
N THR A 154 -2.61 10.06 -2.76
CA THR A 154 -1.23 10.59 -2.71
C THR A 154 -0.73 10.90 -1.30
N ALA A 155 -1.51 10.57 -0.28
CA ALA A 155 -1.09 10.74 1.10
C ALA A 155 -0.16 9.60 1.57
N TYR A 156 0.69 9.89 2.57
CA TYR A 156 1.57 8.88 3.18
C TYR A 156 1.00 8.31 4.49
N THR A 157 1.66 7.29 5.04
CA THR A 157 1.37 6.76 6.38
C THR A 157 1.28 7.90 7.40
N PRO A 158 0.24 7.93 8.27
CA PRO A 158 -0.03 9.08 9.14
C PRO A 158 0.91 9.18 10.35
N TYR A 159 2.23 9.13 10.12
CA TYR A 159 3.24 9.33 11.17
C TYR A 159 3.17 10.74 11.79
N GLN A 160 2.75 11.73 11.00
CA GLN A 160 2.55 13.10 11.44
C GLN A 160 1.05 13.33 11.66
N ALA A 161 0.61 12.95 12.86
CA ALA A 161 -0.80 12.89 13.21
C ALA A 161 -1.53 14.23 13.05
N GLU A 162 -0.85 15.36 13.32
CA GLU A 162 -1.43 16.69 13.31
C GLU A 162 -1.96 17.12 11.92
N ILE A 163 -1.43 16.53 10.86
CA ILE A 163 -1.80 16.82 9.47
C ILE A 163 -2.39 15.60 8.77
N ALA A 164 -2.92 14.64 9.53
CA ALA A 164 -3.48 13.38 9.03
C ALA A 164 -4.74 12.95 9.79
N GLN A 165 -5.45 13.89 10.42
CA GLN A 165 -6.59 13.58 11.30
C GLN A 165 -7.78 12.99 10.54
N GLY A 166 -7.96 13.31 9.26
CA GLY A 166 -9.03 12.76 8.44
C GLY A 166 -8.84 11.28 8.13
N ARG A 167 -7.63 10.86 7.69
CA ARG A 167 -7.30 9.44 7.46
C ARG A 167 -7.32 8.65 8.74
N LEU A 168 -6.79 9.20 9.82
CA LEU A 168 -6.82 8.57 11.13
C LEU A 168 -8.26 8.31 11.58
N GLN A 169 -9.17 9.27 11.36
CA GLN A 169 -10.59 9.07 11.65
C GLN A 169 -11.23 8.01 10.75
N ALA A 170 -10.94 8.01 9.46
CA ALA A 170 -11.43 6.99 8.53
C ALA A 170 -10.95 5.58 8.92
N LEU A 171 -9.68 5.45 9.35
CA LEU A 171 -9.13 4.18 9.83
C LEU A 171 -9.69 3.77 11.19
N LEU A 172 -10.01 4.71 12.07
CA LEU A 172 -10.72 4.42 13.32
C LEU A 172 -12.13 3.88 13.07
N ASN A 173 -12.83 4.42 12.04
CA ASN A 173 -14.11 3.86 11.60
C ASN A 173 -13.93 2.41 11.13
N PHE A 174 -12.91 2.13 10.32
CA PHE A 174 -12.59 0.77 9.86
C PHE A 174 -12.33 -0.18 11.05
N GLN A 175 -11.48 0.21 11.99
CA GLN A 175 -11.22 -0.60 13.22
C GLN A 175 -12.50 -0.88 13.99
N THR A 176 -13.39 0.12 14.12
CA THR A 176 -14.67 -0.04 14.80
C THR A 176 -15.58 -1.04 14.08
N VAL A 177 -15.61 -1.00 12.75
CA VAL A 177 -16.34 -2.01 11.95
C VAL A 177 -15.86 -3.42 12.27
N ILE A 178 -14.55 -3.63 12.30
CA ILE A 178 -13.97 -4.95 12.57
C ILE A 178 -14.24 -5.40 14.01
N ILE A 179 -14.05 -4.51 15.00
CA ILE A 179 -14.32 -4.76 16.41
C ILE A 179 -15.77 -5.20 16.62
N ASP A 180 -16.71 -4.41 16.09
CA ASP A 180 -18.14 -4.65 16.29
C ASP A 180 -18.63 -5.93 15.60
N LEU A 181 -18.15 -6.20 14.36
CA LEU A 181 -18.56 -7.38 13.64
C LEU A 181 -17.94 -8.66 14.19
N THR A 182 -16.68 -8.63 14.61
CA THR A 182 -16.00 -9.82 15.17
C THR A 182 -16.29 -10.09 16.64
N GLY A 183 -16.80 -9.11 17.39
CA GLY A 183 -17.01 -9.21 18.84
C GLY A 183 -15.70 -9.24 19.65
N LEU A 184 -14.58 -8.80 19.07
CA LEU A 184 -13.27 -8.74 19.71
C LEU A 184 -12.87 -7.28 20.00
N PRO A 185 -12.27 -6.97 21.15
CA PRO A 185 -12.15 -5.58 21.65
C PRO A 185 -11.10 -4.74 20.92
N ILE A 186 -10.17 -5.35 20.18
CA ILE A 186 -9.08 -4.61 19.49
C ILE A 186 -8.92 -5.13 18.06
N ALA A 187 -8.82 -4.20 17.11
CA ALA A 187 -8.47 -4.48 15.73
C ALA A 187 -7.35 -3.57 15.24
N ASN A 188 -6.62 -4.01 14.22
CA ASN A 188 -5.64 -3.20 13.51
C ASN A 188 -6.28 -2.36 12.38
N ALA A 189 -5.49 -1.44 11.82
CA ALA A 189 -5.91 -0.52 10.76
C ALA A 189 -5.71 -1.07 9.33
N SER A 190 -5.43 -2.28 9.14
CA SER A 190 -5.40 -3.21 8.00
C SER A 190 -4.15 -4.08 7.96
N LEU A 191 -4.23 -5.18 7.20
CA LEU A 191 -3.14 -6.04 6.76
C LEU A 191 -3.19 -6.22 5.24
N LEU A 192 -2.41 -7.19 4.72
CA LEU A 192 -2.16 -7.34 3.28
C LEU A 192 -3.24 -8.18 2.58
N ASP A 193 -3.53 -9.37 3.09
CA ASP A 193 -4.58 -10.29 2.65
C ASP A 193 -4.94 -11.28 3.77
N GLU A 194 -5.99 -12.09 3.59
CA GLU A 194 -6.45 -13.05 4.60
C GLU A 194 -5.37 -14.09 4.93
N GLY A 195 -4.72 -14.66 3.93
CA GLY A 195 -3.71 -15.70 4.14
C GLY A 195 -2.53 -15.19 4.97
N THR A 196 -2.07 -13.96 4.70
CA THR A 196 -1.02 -13.32 5.51
C THR A 196 -1.51 -12.96 6.91
N ALA A 197 -2.77 -12.51 7.06
CA ALA A 197 -3.36 -12.26 8.38
C ALA A 197 -3.45 -13.53 9.23
N ALA A 198 -3.85 -14.65 8.64
CA ALA A 198 -3.87 -15.96 9.29
C ALA A 198 -2.46 -16.45 9.70
N ALA A 199 -1.47 -16.22 8.83
CA ALA A 199 -0.08 -16.55 9.16
C ALA A 199 0.49 -15.67 10.30
N GLU A 200 0.12 -14.38 10.34
CA GLU A 200 0.46 -13.49 11.46
C GLU A 200 -0.25 -13.93 12.75
N ALA A 201 -1.47 -14.48 12.67
CA ALA A 201 -2.19 -15.05 13.82
C ALA A 201 -1.46 -16.29 14.38
N MET A 202 -0.97 -17.15 13.50
CA MET A 202 -0.12 -18.28 13.91
C MET A 202 1.14 -17.77 14.65
N TYR A 203 1.81 -16.72 14.15
CA TYR A 203 2.98 -16.15 14.81
C TYR A 203 2.65 -15.51 16.16
N LEU A 204 1.51 -14.83 16.28
CA LEU A 204 1.05 -14.31 17.56
C LEU A 204 0.77 -15.46 18.54
N ALA A 205 0.11 -16.52 18.11
CA ALA A 205 -0.16 -17.70 18.92
C ALA A 205 1.15 -18.41 19.35
N LEU A 206 2.11 -18.57 18.43
CA LEU A 206 3.43 -19.13 18.71
C LEU A 206 4.19 -18.30 19.76
N ALA A 207 4.19 -16.97 19.60
CA ALA A 207 4.87 -16.07 20.54
C ALA A 207 4.21 -16.05 21.93
N SER A 208 2.90 -16.33 22.01
CA SER A 208 2.13 -16.28 23.25
C SER A 208 2.08 -17.63 23.99
N LYS A 209 2.01 -18.74 23.26
CA LYS A 209 1.76 -20.10 23.79
C LYS A 209 2.77 -21.14 23.37
N GLY A 210 3.60 -20.85 22.37
CA GLY A 210 4.61 -21.78 21.85
C GLY A 210 5.72 -22.09 22.85
N SER A 211 6.24 -23.31 22.79
CA SER A 211 7.39 -23.77 23.60
C SER A 211 8.06 -24.94 22.90
N ALA A 212 9.15 -25.47 23.47
CA ALA A 212 9.82 -26.65 22.93
C ALA A 212 8.90 -27.90 22.85
N THR A 213 7.87 -27.97 23.70
CA THR A 213 6.87 -29.05 23.74
C THR A 213 5.55 -28.69 23.05
N LYS A 214 5.31 -27.42 22.78
CA LYS A 214 4.12 -26.90 22.08
C LYS A 214 4.57 -26.22 20.79
N HIS A 215 4.62 -26.97 19.70
CA HIS A 215 5.15 -26.49 18.42
C HIS A 215 4.31 -26.93 17.20
N THR A 216 3.07 -27.33 17.47
CA THR A 216 2.09 -27.74 16.45
C THR A 216 1.00 -26.68 16.30
N PHE A 217 0.65 -26.36 15.05
CA PHE A 217 -0.47 -25.52 14.68
C PHE A 217 -1.47 -26.34 13.87
N LEU A 218 -2.74 -26.33 14.27
CA LEU A 218 -3.80 -27.04 13.57
C LEU A 218 -4.50 -26.09 12.58
N ILE A 219 -4.90 -26.62 11.44
CA ILE A 219 -5.69 -25.88 10.45
C ILE A 219 -6.87 -26.76 10.02
N ALA A 220 -8.07 -26.22 10.07
CA ALA A 220 -9.25 -26.86 9.55
C ALA A 220 -9.14 -27.04 8.03
N ASN A 221 -9.47 -28.20 7.51
CA ASN A 221 -9.35 -28.53 6.10
C ASN A 221 -10.35 -27.77 5.22
N ASP A 222 -11.37 -27.18 5.83
CA ASP A 222 -12.36 -26.29 5.24
C ASP A 222 -11.94 -24.81 5.22
N CYS A 223 -10.70 -24.45 5.58
CA CYS A 223 -10.13 -23.16 5.31
C CYS A 223 -9.87 -22.98 3.79
N HIS A 224 -9.78 -21.73 3.33
CA HIS A 224 -9.45 -21.48 1.93
C HIS A 224 -8.07 -22.02 1.56
N PRO A 225 -7.90 -22.70 0.42
CA PRO A 225 -6.63 -23.38 0.07
C PRO A 225 -5.44 -22.42 -0.02
N GLN A 226 -5.64 -21.21 -0.47
CA GLN A 226 -4.59 -20.18 -0.49
C GLN A 226 -4.19 -19.74 0.93
N THR A 227 -5.14 -19.66 1.86
CA THR A 227 -4.88 -19.33 3.27
C THR A 227 -4.06 -20.45 3.94
N ILE A 228 -4.45 -21.72 3.73
CA ILE A 228 -3.70 -22.88 4.20
C ILE A 228 -2.25 -22.82 3.67
N ALA A 229 -2.06 -22.60 2.37
CA ALA A 229 -0.73 -22.60 1.75
C ALA A 229 0.18 -21.47 2.27
N VAL A 230 -0.35 -20.27 2.47
CA VAL A 230 0.43 -19.15 3.04
C VAL A 230 0.83 -19.44 4.49
N VAL A 231 -0.08 -20.01 5.31
CA VAL A 231 0.24 -20.40 6.70
C VAL A 231 1.28 -21.49 6.72
N GLN A 232 1.18 -22.51 5.85
CA GLN A 232 2.17 -23.59 5.73
C GLN A 232 3.55 -23.05 5.34
N ALA A 233 3.64 -22.18 4.33
CA ALA A 233 4.91 -21.57 3.92
C ALA A 233 5.57 -20.75 5.05
N ARG A 234 4.77 -20.03 5.82
CA ARG A 234 5.23 -19.28 6.99
C ARG A 234 5.67 -20.20 8.14
N ALA A 235 4.95 -21.28 8.38
CA ALA A 235 5.25 -22.29 9.40
C ALA A 235 6.57 -23.00 9.13
N GLU A 236 6.80 -23.43 7.88
CA GLU A 236 8.01 -24.13 7.45
C GLU A 236 9.28 -23.33 7.74
N ALA A 237 9.27 -22.04 7.44
CA ALA A 237 10.41 -21.15 7.71
C ALA A 237 10.80 -21.08 9.19
N ARG A 238 9.86 -21.34 10.11
CA ARG A 238 10.05 -21.32 11.57
C ARG A 238 10.10 -22.71 12.21
N GLY A 239 10.08 -23.76 11.39
CA GLY A 239 10.08 -25.13 11.84
C GLY A 239 8.80 -25.54 12.59
N VAL A 240 7.70 -24.79 12.45
CA VAL A 240 6.40 -25.09 13.06
C VAL A 240 5.76 -26.26 12.33
N LYS A 241 5.31 -27.26 13.08
CA LYS A 241 4.54 -28.39 12.53
C LYS A 241 3.09 -27.93 12.27
N VAL A 242 2.66 -27.97 11.01
CA VAL A 242 1.26 -27.75 10.62
C VAL A 242 0.57 -29.10 10.40
N VAL A 243 -0.66 -29.23 10.94
CA VAL A 243 -1.55 -30.36 10.68
C VAL A 243 -2.86 -29.82 10.14
N VAL A 244 -3.19 -30.22 8.90
CA VAL A 244 -4.47 -29.89 8.25
C VAL A 244 -5.37 -31.11 8.37
N ALA A 245 -6.55 -30.98 9.02
CA ALA A 245 -7.49 -32.08 9.23
C ALA A 245 -8.92 -31.54 9.42
N GLU A 246 -9.90 -32.42 9.46
CA GLU A 246 -11.25 -32.06 9.88
C GLU A 246 -11.27 -31.65 11.37
N PRO A 247 -11.97 -30.58 11.76
CA PRO A 247 -12.02 -30.11 13.14
C PRO A 247 -12.39 -31.19 14.18
N LYS A 248 -13.26 -32.14 13.81
CA LYS A 248 -13.64 -33.28 14.68
C LYS A 248 -12.49 -34.23 15.01
N ASP A 249 -11.44 -34.27 14.16
CA ASP A 249 -10.28 -35.15 14.28
C ASP A 249 -9.07 -34.48 14.96
N PHE A 250 -9.23 -33.26 15.45
CA PHE A 250 -8.15 -32.50 16.07
C PHE A 250 -7.71 -33.13 17.41
N SER A 251 -6.39 -33.28 17.55
CA SER A 251 -5.73 -33.62 18.81
C SER A 251 -4.90 -32.45 19.29
N PHE A 252 -5.12 -32.00 20.51
CA PHE A 252 -4.47 -30.79 21.05
C PHE A 252 -3.15 -31.06 21.78
N ASP A 253 -2.61 -32.30 21.71
CA ASP A 253 -1.31 -32.59 22.31
C ASP A 253 -0.17 -31.87 21.61
N GLY A 254 0.58 -31.04 22.34
CA GLY A 254 1.66 -30.22 21.79
C GLY A 254 1.22 -29.07 20.87
N VAL A 255 -0.06 -28.69 20.91
CA VAL A 255 -0.65 -27.64 20.08
C VAL A 255 -0.60 -26.30 20.81
N PHE A 256 -0.16 -25.24 20.08
CA PHE A 256 -0.17 -23.85 20.60
C PHE A 256 -1.30 -23.01 20.01
N GLY A 257 -1.89 -23.42 18.89
CA GLY A 257 -2.99 -22.70 18.27
C GLY A 257 -3.67 -23.48 17.16
N VAL A 258 -4.86 -23.01 16.78
CA VAL A 258 -5.70 -23.57 15.71
C VAL A 258 -6.25 -22.47 14.83
N LEU A 259 -6.39 -22.74 13.53
CA LEU A 259 -7.10 -21.90 12.54
C LEU A 259 -8.36 -22.61 12.08
N LEU A 260 -9.50 -21.95 12.19
CA LEU A 260 -10.82 -22.35 11.74
C LEU A 260 -11.33 -21.38 10.67
N GLN A 261 -12.33 -21.80 9.87
CA GLN A 261 -12.98 -20.96 8.87
C GLN A 261 -14.48 -20.86 9.18
N TYR A 262 -15.05 -19.62 9.13
CA TYR A 262 -16.45 -19.38 9.47
C TYR A 262 -17.05 -18.23 8.64
N PRO A 263 -17.92 -18.54 7.65
CA PRO A 263 -18.27 -19.87 7.10
C PRO A 263 -17.08 -20.59 6.43
N GLY A 264 -17.13 -21.91 6.33
CA GLY A 264 -16.13 -22.73 5.66
C GLY A 264 -16.00 -22.44 4.17
N THR A 265 -14.91 -22.91 3.54
CA THR A 265 -14.64 -22.68 2.11
C THR A 265 -15.68 -23.31 1.17
N ASP A 266 -16.44 -24.28 1.65
CA ASP A 266 -17.52 -24.97 0.96
C ASP A 266 -18.92 -24.50 1.40
N GLY A 267 -18.97 -23.47 2.26
CA GLY A 267 -20.20 -22.85 2.74
C GLY A 267 -20.70 -23.33 4.10
N ALA A 268 -20.12 -24.39 4.66
CA ALA A 268 -20.56 -24.94 5.96
C ALA A 268 -20.48 -23.91 7.10
N ILE A 269 -21.52 -23.83 7.91
CA ILE A 269 -21.53 -23.09 9.18
C ILE A 269 -21.50 -24.11 10.31
N ILE A 270 -20.37 -24.18 11.02
CA ILE A 270 -20.09 -25.17 12.08
C ILE A 270 -20.07 -24.48 13.43
N ASP A 271 -20.65 -25.16 14.45
CA ASP A 271 -20.56 -24.71 15.85
C ASP A 271 -19.24 -25.13 16.47
N TYR A 272 -18.36 -24.15 16.73
CA TYR A 272 -17.02 -24.40 17.27
C TYR A 272 -16.89 -24.15 18.78
N ARG A 273 -17.99 -23.93 19.54
CA ARG A 273 -17.92 -23.62 20.99
C ARG A 273 -17.20 -24.69 21.78
N GLU A 274 -17.58 -25.97 21.61
CA GLU A 274 -16.94 -27.12 22.28
C GLU A 274 -15.46 -27.27 21.89
N LEU A 275 -15.12 -27.01 20.63
CA LEU A 275 -13.76 -27.03 20.17
C LEU A 275 -12.91 -25.90 20.80
N CYS A 276 -13.50 -24.72 20.96
CA CYS A 276 -12.83 -23.60 21.67
C CYS A 276 -12.54 -23.95 23.13
N GLU A 277 -13.50 -24.54 23.82
CA GLU A 277 -13.31 -25.00 25.22
C GLU A 277 -12.18 -26.05 25.31
N THR A 278 -12.16 -26.98 24.36
CA THR A 278 -11.13 -28.02 24.29
C THR A 278 -9.74 -27.42 24.03
N ALA A 279 -9.63 -26.50 23.04
CA ALA A 279 -8.40 -25.78 22.72
C ALA A 279 -7.88 -24.98 23.92
N HIS A 280 -8.75 -24.26 24.60
CA HIS A 280 -8.38 -23.46 25.78
C HIS A 280 -7.98 -24.37 26.96
N SER A 281 -8.63 -25.51 27.16
CA SER A 281 -8.23 -26.49 28.17
C SER A 281 -6.82 -27.04 27.93
N ALA A 282 -6.38 -27.09 26.66
CA ALA A 282 -5.03 -27.44 26.26
C ALA A 282 -4.08 -26.22 26.22
N ASP A 283 -4.53 -25.04 26.62
CA ASP A 283 -3.79 -23.77 26.57
C ASP A 283 -3.32 -23.43 25.13
N ALA A 284 -4.19 -23.65 24.13
CA ALA A 284 -4.01 -23.29 22.73
C ALA A 284 -4.93 -22.12 22.35
N LEU A 285 -4.47 -21.20 21.48
CA LEU A 285 -5.29 -20.09 21.00
C LEU A 285 -6.14 -20.49 19.78
N VAL A 286 -7.36 -19.96 19.72
CA VAL A 286 -8.29 -20.16 18.61
C VAL A 286 -8.32 -18.94 17.70
N THR A 287 -7.89 -19.13 16.44
CA THR A 287 -8.02 -18.17 15.36
C THR A 287 -9.16 -18.56 14.44
N VAL A 288 -9.99 -17.59 14.04
CA VAL A 288 -11.09 -17.78 13.10
C VAL A 288 -10.90 -16.86 11.90
N ALA A 289 -10.76 -17.44 10.71
CA ALA A 289 -10.89 -16.71 9.45
C ALA A 289 -12.39 -16.55 9.14
N THR A 290 -12.84 -15.33 8.84
CA THR A 290 -14.28 -15.05 8.75
C THR A 290 -14.63 -13.96 7.72
N ASP A 291 -15.89 -13.97 7.27
CA ASP A 291 -16.49 -13.04 6.33
C ASP A 291 -17.32 -11.97 7.04
N LEU A 292 -16.96 -10.70 6.86
CA LEU A 292 -17.62 -9.57 7.52
C LEU A 292 -19.11 -9.42 7.13
N LEU A 293 -19.49 -9.78 5.89
CA LEU A 293 -20.89 -9.69 5.46
C LEU A 293 -21.73 -10.79 6.11
N ALA A 294 -21.19 -12.00 6.21
CA ALA A 294 -21.82 -13.09 6.95
C ALA A 294 -22.02 -12.72 8.42
N LEU A 295 -21.06 -12.05 9.05
CA LEU A 295 -21.16 -11.61 10.43
C LEU A 295 -22.24 -10.54 10.68
N CYS A 296 -22.83 -9.95 9.65
CA CYS A 296 -24.03 -9.12 9.83
C CYS A 296 -25.26 -9.95 10.25
N LEU A 297 -25.25 -11.27 10.02
CA LEU A 297 -26.32 -12.21 10.35
C LEU A 297 -25.89 -13.28 11.36
N LEU A 298 -24.61 -13.67 11.33
CA LEU A 298 -24.07 -14.76 12.15
C LEU A 298 -23.44 -14.25 13.46
N ALA A 299 -23.52 -15.10 14.49
CA ALA A 299 -22.91 -14.83 15.79
C ALA A 299 -21.40 -14.53 15.66
N PRO A 300 -20.91 -13.45 16.27
CA PRO A 300 -19.51 -13.05 16.17
C PRO A 300 -18.55 -14.08 16.78
N PRO A 301 -17.41 -14.36 16.16
CA PRO A 301 -16.45 -15.34 16.72
C PRO A 301 -15.94 -15.00 18.13
N GLY A 302 -15.83 -13.74 18.47
CA GLY A 302 -15.46 -13.31 19.82
C GLY A 302 -16.46 -13.69 20.90
N GLU A 303 -17.76 -13.81 20.57
CA GLU A 303 -18.81 -14.15 21.51
C GLU A 303 -18.88 -15.64 21.85
N TRP A 304 -18.32 -16.51 20.99
CA TRP A 304 -18.33 -17.95 21.20
C TRP A 304 -16.96 -18.59 21.43
N GLY A 305 -15.95 -17.75 21.73
CA GLY A 305 -14.68 -18.22 22.29
C GLY A 305 -13.44 -17.96 21.48
N ALA A 306 -13.53 -17.43 20.26
CA ALA A 306 -12.33 -17.08 19.47
C ALA A 306 -11.42 -16.09 20.21
N ASP A 307 -10.12 -16.27 20.11
CA ASP A 307 -9.11 -15.35 20.63
C ASP A 307 -8.66 -14.34 19.58
N ILE A 308 -8.70 -14.75 18.30
CA ILE A 308 -8.27 -13.97 17.15
C ILE A 308 -9.30 -14.17 16.03
N ALA A 309 -9.65 -13.09 15.33
CA ALA A 309 -10.41 -13.14 14.10
C ALA A 309 -9.62 -12.44 12.99
N VAL A 310 -9.53 -13.09 11.83
CA VAL A 310 -8.86 -12.57 10.64
C VAL A 310 -9.80 -12.70 9.43
N GLY A 311 -9.50 -12.00 8.36
CA GLY A 311 -10.26 -12.10 7.12
C GLY A 311 -9.96 -10.96 6.16
N ASN A 312 -10.82 -10.82 5.15
CA ASN A 312 -10.71 -9.80 4.12
C ASN A 312 -11.93 -8.88 4.11
N SER A 313 -11.74 -7.56 4.08
CA SER A 313 -12.83 -6.59 4.01
C SER A 313 -13.30 -6.28 2.57
N GLN A 314 -12.88 -7.05 1.57
CA GLN A 314 -13.15 -6.82 0.15
C GLN A 314 -14.64 -6.67 -0.16
N ARG A 315 -15.50 -7.47 0.47
CA ARG A 315 -16.97 -7.42 0.27
C ARG A 315 -17.60 -6.06 0.66
N PHE A 316 -16.90 -5.21 1.35
CA PHE A 316 -17.36 -3.86 1.70
C PHE A 316 -16.94 -2.85 0.62
N GLY A 317 -17.44 -3.06 -0.59
CA GLY A 317 -17.33 -2.12 -1.70
C GLY A 317 -15.97 -2.03 -2.38
N VAL A 318 -15.07 -2.98 -2.19
CA VAL A 318 -13.77 -3.02 -2.86
C VAL A 318 -13.82 -3.98 -4.05
N PRO A 319 -13.43 -3.55 -5.27
CA PRO A 319 -13.40 -4.43 -6.43
C PRO A 319 -12.54 -5.68 -6.21
N MET A 320 -12.89 -6.81 -6.85
CA MET A 320 -12.09 -8.05 -6.80
C MET A 320 -10.66 -7.86 -7.28
N GLY A 321 -10.45 -7.03 -8.32
CA GLY A 321 -9.13 -6.59 -8.76
C GLY A 321 -8.17 -7.70 -9.12
N PHE A 322 -8.64 -8.84 -9.59
CA PHE A 322 -7.83 -10.02 -9.88
C PHE A 322 -6.97 -10.47 -8.66
N GLY A 323 -7.51 -10.29 -7.45
CA GLY A 323 -6.85 -10.66 -6.20
C GLY A 323 -6.43 -9.49 -5.30
N GLY A 324 -6.56 -8.27 -5.77
CA GLY A 324 -6.28 -7.12 -4.94
C GLY A 324 -5.79 -5.86 -5.68
N PRO A 325 -5.52 -4.79 -4.89
CA PRO A 325 -5.31 -4.77 -3.44
C PRO A 325 -6.60 -4.86 -2.62
N HIS A 326 -6.55 -5.55 -1.47
CA HIS A 326 -7.65 -5.68 -0.51
C HIS A 326 -7.15 -5.42 0.90
N ALA A 327 -7.97 -4.82 1.76
CA ALA A 327 -7.62 -4.65 3.18
C ALA A 327 -8.04 -5.87 3.99
N ALA A 328 -7.07 -6.69 4.39
CA ALA A 328 -7.31 -7.69 5.40
C ALA A 328 -7.42 -7.07 6.79
N PHE A 329 -8.03 -7.78 7.72
CA PHE A 329 -8.16 -7.37 9.10
C PHE A 329 -7.63 -8.41 10.07
N PHE A 330 -7.34 -7.94 11.27
CA PHE A 330 -6.92 -8.75 12.40
C PHE A 330 -7.53 -8.15 13.66
N ALA A 331 -8.37 -8.92 14.35
CA ALA A 331 -8.92 -8.55 15.66
C ALA A 331 -8.51 -9.56 16.73
N THR A 332 -8.38 -9.13 17.97
CA THR A 332 -7.95 -10.00 19.07
C THR A 332 -8.41 -9.50 20.45
N LYS A 333 -8.22 -10.32 21.48
CA LYS A 333 -8.40 -9.96 22.89
C LYS A 333 -7.36 -8.93 23.35
N ASP A 334 -7.68 -8.12 24.37
CA ASP A 334 -6.82 -7.03 24.87
C ASP A 334 -5.44 -7.54 25.35
N ASP A 335 -5.39 -8.75 25.88
CA ASP A 335 -4.15 -9.37 26.39
C ASP A 335 -3.06 -9.48 25.30
N PHE A 336 -3.43 -9.58 24.04
CA PHE A 336 -2.51 -9.77 22.90
C PHE A 336 -2.16 -8.48 22.17
N LYS A 337 -2.65 -7.31 22.59
CA LYS A 337 -2.44 -6.01 21.88
C LYS A 337 -0.98 -5.66 21.61
N ARG A 338 -0.04 -6.14 22.44
CA ARG A 338 1.40 -5.89 22.26
C ARG A 338 2.05 -6.77 21.19
N ASN A 339 1.37 -7.84 20.78
CA ASN A 339 1.82 -8.77 19.75
C ASN A 339 1.00 -8.64 18.46
N LEU A 340 -0.03 -7.78 18.44
CA LEU A 340 -0.89 -7.56 17.29
C LEU A 340 -0.06 -7.01 16.11
N PRO A 341 -0.09 -7.62 14.90
CA PRO A 341 0.61 -7.13 13.72
C PRO A 341 -0.08 -5.88 13.14
N GLY A 342 0.66 -5.13 12.33
CA GLY A 342 0.13 -3.93 11.67
C GLY A 342 -0.05 -2.75 12.64
N ARG A 343 -0.64 -1.68 12.12
CA ARG A 343 -0.84 -0.44 12.87
C ARG A 343 -2.15 -0.41 13.62
N ILE A 344 -2.18 0.32 14.72
CA ILE A 344 -3.40 0.59 15.49
C ILE A 344 -3.58 2.11 15.55
N ILE A 345 -4.77 2.58 15.22
CA ILE A 345 -5.16 3.97 15.43
C ILE A 345 -5.76 4.08 16.82
N GLY A 346 -5.37 5.11 17.55
CA GLY A 346 -5.88 5.37 18.88
C GLY A 346 -6.16 6.84 19.12
N LEU A 347 -7.07 7.08 20.06
CA LEU A 347 -7.38 8.41 20.55
C LEU A 347 -6.31 8.86 21.54
N SER A 348 -5.95 10.14 21.45
CA SER A 348 -5.12 10.87 22.40
C SER A 348 -5.69 12.28 22.55
N ARG A 349 -4.87 13.20 23.02
CA ARG A 349 -5.16 14.63 23.03
C ARG A 349 -4.00 15.43 22.49
N ASP A 350 -4.26 16.66 22.06
CA ASP A 350 -3.23 17.62 21.68
C ASP A 350 -2.73 18.43 22.91
N SER A 351 -1.77 19.30 22.67
CA SER A 351 -1.20 20.17 23.70
C SER A 351 -2.17 21.17 24.36
N GLU A 352 -3.38 21.30 23.80
CA GLU A 352 -4.47 22.12 24.34
C GLU A 352 -5.55 21.27 25.04
N GLY A 353 -5.31 19.96 25.16
CA GLY A 353 -6.25 19.03 25.76
C GLY A 353 -7.38 18.54 24.84
N LYS A 354 -7.42 18.98 23.58
CA LYS A 354 -8.45 18.56 22.61
C LYS A 354 -8.21 17.14 22.11
N PRO A 355 -9.28 16.37 21.84
CA PRO A 355 -9.14 15.05 21.24
C PRO A 355 -8.33 15.09 19.95
N ALA A 356 -7.37 14.17 19.82
CA ALA A 356 -6.50 14.04 18.66
C ALA A 356 -6.18 12.57 18.39
N LEU A 357 -6.28 12.14 17.14
CA LEU A 357 -6.01 10.77 16.74
C LEU A 357 -4.52 10.59 16.39
N ARG A 358 -4.03 9.38 16.56
CA ARG A 358 -2.64 9.02 16.25
C ARG A 358 -2.48 7.51 16.03
N MET A 359 -1.35 7.10 15.46
CA MET A 359 -0.94 5.70 15.51
C MET A 359 -0.49 5.36 16.93
N ALA A 360 -1.10 4.33 17.54
CA ALA A 360 -0.86 3.91 18.91
C ALA A 360 0.13 2.74 18.99
N LEU A 361 0.78 2.58 20.16
CA LEU A 361 1.69 1.46 20.46
C LEU A 361 2.78 1.24 19.41
N GLN A 362 3.36 2.30 18.83
CA GLN A 362 4.39 2.21 17.78
C GLN A 362 5.65 1.45 18.23
N THR A 363 5.90 1.36 19.54
CA THR A 363 7.08 0.64 20.10
C THR A 363 7.11 -0.85 19.76
N ARG A 364 6.02 -1.45 19.27
CA ARG A 364 5.96 -2.85 18.82
C ARG A 364 6.29 -3.03 17.34
N GLU A 365 6.39 -1.92 16.56
CA GLU A 365 6.64 -1.97 15.12
C GLU A 365 8.09 -2.35 14.79
N GLN A 366 8.30 -2.96 13.62
CA GLN A 366 9.59 -3.52 13.17
C GLN A 366 10.72 -2.51 13.06
N HIS A 367 10.42 -1.24 12.73
CA HIS A 367 11.44 -0.20 12.64
C HIS A 367 12.05 0.19 14.00
N ILE A 368 11.36 -0.15 15.10
CA ILE A 368 11.84 0.04 16.47
C ILE A 368 12.41 -1.26 17.04
N ARG A 369 11.68 -2.38 16.90
CA ARG A 369 12.09 -3.68 17.47
C ARG A 369 13.11 -4.46 16.66
N ARG A 370 13.24 -4.20 15.36
CA ARG A 370 14.19 -4.85 14.46
C ARG A 370 14.08 -6.39 14.53
N GLU A 371 15.16 -7.11 14.84
CA GLU A 371 15.21 -8.58 14.98
C GLU A 371 14.29 -9.16 16.08
N LYS A 372 13.82 -8.33 17.00
CA LYS A 372 12.86 -8.69 18.07
C LYS A 372 11.40 -8.43 17.70
N ALA A 373 11.14 -7.97 16.47
CA ALA A 373 9.78 -7.75 15.99
C ALA A 373 9.05 -9.08 15.79
N THR A 374 7.76 -9.08 16.08
CA THR A 374 6.89 -10.26 15.87
C THR A 374 6.37 -10.34 14.44
N SER A 375 6.44 -9.25 13.68
CA SER A 375 5.99 -9.13 12.29
C SER A 375 6.92 -8.18 11.53
N ASN A 376 7.05 -8.38 10.21
CA ASN A 376 7.77 -7.48 9.31
C ASN A 376 6.83 -6.51 8.57
N VAL A 377 5.53 -6.54 8.81
CA VAL A 377 4.55 -5.70 8.11
C VAL A 377 4.84 -4.22 8.34
N CYS A 378 5.05 -3.48 7.24
CA CYS A 378 5.29 -2.04 7.20
C CYS A 378 4.21 -1.33 6.38
N THR A 379 4.17 -1.59 5.07
CA THR A 379 3.10 -1.14 4.17
C THR A 379 1.91 -2.09 4.31
N ALA A 380 0.71 -1.52 4.48
CA ALA A 380 -0.56 -2.25 4.53
C ALA A 380 -1.47 -1.81 3.37
N GLN A 381 -2.76 -2.14 3.40
CA GLN A 381 -3.72 -1.78 2.36
C GLN A 381 -4.66 -0.67 2.88
N VAL A 382 -4.09 0.47 3.26
CA VAL A 382 -4.78 1.54 3.99
C VAL A 382 -5.92 2.16 3.18
N LEU A 383 -5.69 2.51 1.92
CA LEU A 383 -6.73 3.12 1.07
C LEU A 383 -7.97 2.22 0.95
N LEU A 384 -7.77 0.90 0.84
CA LEU A 384 -8.84 -0.08 0.76
C LEU A 384 -9.56 -0.25 2.11
N GLY A 385 -8.82 -0.15 3.22
CA GLY A 385 -9.42 -0.09 4.56
C GLY A 385 -10.31 1.16 4.75
N VAL A 386 -9.86 2.31 4.23
CA VAL A 386 -10.67 3.54 4.19
C VAL A 386 -11.93 3.33 3.35
N MET A 387 -11.82 2.74 2.16
CA MET A 387 -12.98 2.44 1.30
C MET A 387 -14.00 1.52 2.01
N ALA A 388 -13.52 0.43 2.62
CA ALA A 388 -14.38 -0.50 3.35
C ALA A 388 -15.05 0.15 4.57
N GLY A 389 -14.33 0.98 5.32
CA GLY A 389 -14.90 1.78 6.40
C GLY A 389 -15.96 2.77 5.92
N MET A 390 -15.71 3.44 4.78
CA MET A 390 -16.69 4.37 4.18
C MET A 390 -17.91 3.65 3.61
N TYR A 391 -17.77 2.44 3.08
CA TYR A 391 -18.88 1.58 2.68
C TYR A 391 -19.79 1.29 3.88
N ALA A 392 -19.21 0.91 5.02
CA ALA A 392 -19.96 0.68 6.24
C ALA A 392 -20.64 1.95 6.77
N VAL A 393 -19.99 3.11 6.68
CA VAL A 393 -20.58 4.42 7.05
C VAL A 393 -21.77 4.75 6.13
N TYR A 394 -21.66 4.52 4.83
CA TYR A 394 -22.70 4.82 3.85
C TYR A 394 -23.93 3.93 4.00
N HIS A 395 -23.73 2.62 4.16
CA HIS A 395 -24.84 1.65 4.31
C HIS A 395 -25.41 1.62 5.73
N GLY A 396 -24.57 1.79 6.73
CA GLY A 396 -24.91 1.60 8.14
C GLY A 396 -25.33 0.16 8.45
N PRO A 397 -25.61 -0.16 9.73
CA PRO A 397 -25.96 -1.54 10.14
C PRO A 397 -27.20 -2.09 9.40
N ASP A 398 -28.24 -1.26 9.21
CA ASP A 398 -29.45 -1.70 8.50
C ASP A 398 -29.20 -1.99 7.01
N GLY A 399 -28.36 -1.19 6.35
CA GLY A 399 -27.99 -1.39 4.96
C GLY A 399 -27.16 -2.65 4.77
N LEU A 400 -26.15 -2.87 5.60
CA LEU A 400 -25.32 -4.08 5.58
C LEU A 400 -26.17 -5.32 5.86
N THR A 401 -27.05 -5.28 6.86
CA THR A 401 -27.98 -6.38 7.17
C THR A 401 -28.91 -6.69 5.97
N ARG A 402 -29.45 -5.66 5.30
CA ARG A 402 -30.27 -5.87 4.09
C ARG A 402 -29.49 -6.52 2.95
N ILE A 403 -28.23 -6.10 2.74
CA ILE A 403 -27.36 -6.71 1.73
C ILE A 403 -27.10 -8.18 2.06
N ALA A 404 -26.72 -8.46 3.31
CA ALA A 404 -26.45 -9.83 3.78
C ALA A 404 -27.70 -10.74 3.65
N ARG A 405 -28.87 -10.25 4.08
CA ARG A 405 -30.15 -10.98 3.94
C ARG A 405 -30.50 -11.25 2.50
N ARG A 406 -30.32 -10.27 1.61
CA ARG A 406 -30.57 -10.44 0.19
C ARG A 406 -29.67 -11.52 -0.41
N VAL A 407 -28.39 -11.52 -0.09
CA VAL A 407 -27.46 -12.54 -0.58
C VAL A 407 -27.81 -13.91 -0.05
N HIS A 408 -28.08 -14.04 1.25
CA HIS A 408 -28.50 -15.30 1.88
C HIS A 408 -29.81 -15.83 1.28
N GLY A 409 -30.80 -14.97 1.05
CA GLY A 409 -32.06 -15.40 0.48
C GLY A 409 -31.98 -15.82 -0.99
N LEU A 410 -31.12 -15.15 -1.77
CA LEU A 410 -30.82 -15.65 -3.11
C LEU A 410 -30.18 -17.05 -3.05
N ALA A 411 -29.31 -17.31 -2.08
CA ALA A 411 -28.70 -18.63 -1.88
C ALA A 411 -29.73 -19.67 -1.45
N THR A 412 -30.62 -19.33 -0.52
CA THR A 412 -31.70 -20.21 -0.06
C THR A 412 -32.67 -20.56 -1.21
N THR A 413 -33.05 -19.54 -2.01
CA THR A 413 -33.88 -19.73 -3.18
C THR A 413 -33.19 -20.61 -4.23
N LEU A 414 -31.90 -20.38 -4.48
CA LEU A 414 -31.10 -21.25 -5.36
C LEU A 414 -31.10 -22.70 -4.88
N ALA A 415 -30.84 -22.92 -3.58
CA ALA A 415 -30.85 -24.26 -2.98
C ALA A 415 -32.20 -24.99 -3.16
N ALA A 416 -33.31 -24.29 -2.93
CA ALA A 416 -34.66 -24.86 -3.11
C ALA A 416 -34.90 -25.34 -4.56
N GLY A 417 -34.47 -24.54 -5.55
CA GLY A 417 -34.55 -24.93 -6.96
C GLY A 417 -33.63 -26.09 -7.32
N LEU A 418 -32.41 -26.13 -6.80
CA LEU A 418 -31.49 -27.25 -6.99
C LEU A 418 -32.05 -28.55 -6.40
N GLN A 419 -32.66 -28.50 -5.21
CA GLN A 419 -33.35 -29.64 -4.60
C GLN A 419 -34.56 -30.07 -5.44
N THR A 420 -35.32 -29.13 -6.01
CA THR A 420 -36.44 -29.42 -6.94
C THR A 420 -35.96 -30.14 -8.22
N LEU A 421 -34.73 -29.84 -8.66
CA LEU A 421 -34.06 -30.55 -9.75
C LEU A 421 -33.53 -31.94 -9.35
N GLY A 422 -33.66 -32.33 -8.07
CA GLY A 422 -33.16 -33.61 -7.53
C GLY A 422 -31.70 -33.62 -7.17
N LEU A 423 -31.08 -32.45 -7.06
CA LEU A 423 -29.68 -32.30 -6.62
C LEU A 423 -29.59 -32.19 -5.09
N HIS A 424 -28.52 -32.73 -4.52
CA HIS A 424 -28.30 -32.71 -3.09
C HIS A 424 -27.44 -31.49 -2.71
N VAL A 425 -28.00 -30.58 -1.91
CA VAL A 425 -27.26 -29.50 -1.23
C VAL A 425 -26.78 -30.03 0.11
N THR A 426 -25.47 -30.13 0.31
CA THR A 426 -24.86 -30.94 1.38
C THR A 426 -25.04 -30.32 2.78
N HIS A 427 -25.03 -28.99 2.89
CA HIS A 427 -25.08 -28.32 4.18
C HIS A 427 -26.47 -27.74 4.48
N ASP A 428 -26.98 -27.98 5.70
CA ASP A 428 -28.24 -27.39 6.17
C ASP A 428 -28.04 -25.90 6.57
N ASN A 429 -26.85 -25.54 7.04
CA ASN A 429 -26.52 -24.17 7.45
C ASN A 429 -25.42 -23.63 6.57
N TYR A 430 -25.72 -22.57 5.82
CA TYR A 430 -24.81 -21.84 4.92
C TYR A 430 -25.17 -20.35 4.90
N PHE A 431 -24.26 -19.51 4.42
CA PHE A 431 -24.57 -18.11 4.22
C PHE A 431 -24.88 -17.80 2.75
N ASP A 432 -23.90 -17.90 1.88
CA ASP A 432 -23.99 -17.53 0.45
C ASP A 432 -23.43 -18.61 -0.48
N THR A 433 -22.74 -19.59 0.07
CA THR A 433 -22.05 -20.63 -0.67
C THR A 433 -22.74 -21.97 -0.47
N LEU A 434 -23.11 -22.60 -1.57
CA LEU A 434 -23.77 -23.91 -1.59
C LEU A 434 -22.77 -24.96 -2.08
N ARG A 435 -22.68 -26.09 -1.37
CA ARG A 435 -22.01 -27.31 -1.82
C ARG A 435 -23.05 -28.25 -2.42
N VAL A 436 -22.87 -28.61 -3.69
CA VAL A 436 -23.87 -29.35 -4.47
C VAL A 436 -23.24 -30.63 -5.01
N GLU A 437 -23.82 -31.76 -4.63
CA GLU A 437 -23.52 -33.07 -5.24
C GLU A 437 -24.33 -33.19 -6.52
N VAL A 438 -23.66 -33.31 -7.66
CA VAL A 438 -24.32 -33.24 -8.96
C VAL A 438 -24.82 -34.60 -9.46
N GLY A 439 -24.44 -35.71 -8.82
CA GLY A 439 -25.00 -37.03 -9.04
C GLY A 439 -25.05 -37.42 -10.53
N ALA A 440 -26.27 -37.79 -11.03
CA ALA A 440 -26.48 -38.23 -12.42
C ALA A 440 -26.42 -37.09 -13.44
N HIS A 441 -26.39 -35.80 -13.02
CA HIS A 441 -26.38 -34.66 -13.94
C HIS A 441 -25.03 -34.46 -14.64
N GLY A 442 -23.96 -35.08 -14.13
CA GLY A 442 -22.65 -35.03 -14.76
C GLY A 442 -21.96 -33.67 -14.59
N GLN A 443 -20.86 -33.61 -13.85
CA GLN A 443 -20.10 -32.42 -13.61
C GLN A 443 -19.63 -31.71 -14.90
N GLU A 444 -19.19 -32.50 -15.90
CA GLU A 444 -18.64 -31.96 -17.15
C GLU A 444 -19.71 -31.23 -17.97
N ASP A 445 -20.95 -31.78 -18.02
CA ASP A 445 -22.06 -31.16 -18.75
C ASP A 445 -22.50 -29.85 -18.10
N ILE A 446 -22.54 -29.81 -16.76
CA ILE A 446 -22.84 -28.57 -16.00
C ILE A 446 -21.78 -27.51 -16.22
N LEU A 447 -20.48 -27.85 -16.17
CA LEU A 447 -19.39 -26.93 -16.44
C LEU A 447 -19.41 -26.41 -17.89
N ALA A 448 -19.76 -27.27 -18.85
CA ALA A 448 -19.93 -26.85 -20.24
C ALA A 448 -21.15 -25.91 -20.42
N ALA A 449 -22.24 -26.14 -19.68
CA ALA A 449 -23.39 -25.23 -19.66
C ALA A 449 -23.02 -23.88 -18.99
N ALA A 450 -22.23 -23.90 -17.91
CA ALA A 450 -21.73 -22.70 -17.25
C ALA A 450 -20.83 -21.86 -18.18
N ASP A 451 -19.93 -22.50 -18.93
CA ASP A 451 -19.06 -21.77 -19.89
C ASP A 451 -19.90 -21.12 -21.01
N ARG A 452 -20.91 -21.84 -21.56
CA ARG A 452 -21.85 -21.24 -22.54
C ARG A 452 -22.62 -20.05 -21.97
N ALA A 453 -22.97 -20.10 -20.70
CA ALA A 453 -23.63 -19.00 -19.97
C ALA A 453 -22.68 -17.91 -19.48
N GLN A 454 -21.40 -18.05 -19.72
CA GLN A 454 -20.32 -17.17 -19.22
C GLN A 454 -20.31 -17.07 -17.68
N LEU A 455 -20.40 -18.22 -17.00
CA LEU A 455 -20.35 -18.37 -15.55
C LEU A 455 -19.13 -19.20 -15.14
N ASN A 456 -18.54 -18.89 -13.99
CA ASN A 456 -17.48 -19.67 -13.34
C ASN A 456 -18.02 -20.35 -12.08
N LEU A 457 -17.98 -21.69 -12.06
CA LEU A 457 -18.30 -22.53 -10.90
C LEU A 457 -17.02 -23.19 -10.37
N ARG A 458 -16.98 -23.48 -9.07
CA ARG A 458 -15.82 -24.13 -8.44
C ARG A 458 -16.05 -25.65 -8.34
N VAL A 459 -15.11 -26.42 -8.83
CA VAL A 459 -15.00 -27.85 -8.54
C VAL A 459 -14.23 -28.03 -7.23
N ILE A 460 -14.84 -28.67 -6.24
CA ILE A 460 -14.19 -28.94 -4.95
C ILE A 460 -13.60 -30.35 -4.93
N GLU A 461 -14.36 -31.31 -5.50
CA GLU A 461 -13.94 -32.69 -5.73
C GLU A 461 -14.75 -33.30 -6.89
N PRO A 462 -14.37 -34.46 -7.45
CA PRO A 462 -15.10 -35.10 -8.53
C PRO A 462 -16.56 -35.33 -8.15
N GLY A 463 -17.50 -34.80 -8.93
CA GLY A 463 -18.94 -34.89 -8.69
C GLY A 463 -19.51 -33.89 -7.69
N THR A 464 -18.69 -32.93 -7.21
CA THR A 464 -19.14 -31.91 -6.25
C THR A 464 -18.71 -30.52 -6.67
N LEU A 465 -19.68 -29.62 -6.76
CA LEU A 465 -19.48 -28.22 -7.11
C LEU A 465 -19.82 -27.29 -5.94
N THR A 466 -19.21 -26.12 -5.89
CA THR A 466 -19.71 -25.02 -5.05
C THR A 466 -20.14 -23.83 -5.89
N VAL A 467 -21.16 -23.12 -5.39
CA VAL A 467 -21.72 -21.90 -5.98
C VAL A 467 -21.76 -20.84 -4.89
N SER A 468 -20.95 -19.80 -5.02
CA SER A 468 -20.89 -18.71 -4.04
C SER A 468 -21.57 -17.46 -4.62
N LEU A 469 -22.66 -17.04 -4.00
CA LEU A 469 -23.39 -15.83 -4.40
C LEU A 469 -22.78 -14.59 -3.75
N ASP A 470 -23.10 -13.43 -4.31
CA ASP A 470 -22.57 -12.16 -3.84
C ASP A 470 -23.56 -10.99 -4.00
N GLU A 471 -23.14 -9.79 -3.61
CA GLU A 471 -23.95 -8.57 -3.70
C GLU A 471 -24.44 -8.28 -5.12
N THR A 472 -23.70 -8.68 -6.14
CA THR A 472 -24.06 -8.41 -7.55
C THR A 472 -25.05 -9.42 -8.13
N THR A 473 -25.30 -10.52 -7.42
CA THR A 473 -26.22 -11.58 -7.86
C THR A 473 -27.67 -11.08 -7.87
N THR A 474 -28.43 -11.47 -8.90
CA THR A 474 -29.84 -11.12 -9.11
C THR A 474 -30.73 -12.36 -9.20
N ALA A 475 -32.06 -12.19 -9.14
CA ALA A 475 -33.04 -13.27 -9.38
C ALA A 475 -32.88 -13.91 -10.78
N ALA A 476 -32.53 -13.11 -11.80
CA ALA A 476 -32.25 -13.62 -13.15
C ALA A 476 -31.00 -14.50 -13.19
N ASP A 477 -30.00 -14.21 -12.39
CA ASP A 477 -28.80 -15.05 -12.26
C ASP A 477 -29.14 -16.39 -11.60
N VAL A 478 -29.98 -16.41 -10.57
CA VAL A 478 -30.45 -17.64 -9.93
C VAL A 478 -31.19 -18.51 -10.93
N ALA A 479 -32.08 -17.93 -11.73
CA ALA A 479 -32.78 -18.67 -12.79
C ALA A 479 -31.80 -19.23 -13.85
N THR A 480 -30.75 -18.47 -14.19
CA THR A 480 -29.70 -18.93 -15.10
C THR A 480 -28.90 -20.09 -14.48
N LEU A 481 -28.57 -20.01 -13.18
CA LEU A 481 -27.87 -21.08 -12.45
C LEU A 481 -28.73 -22.38 -12.45
N TRP A 482 -30.05 -22.31 -12.19
CA TRP A 482 -30.90 -23.49 -12.28
C TRP A 482 -30.85 -24.12 -13.68
N ALA A 483 -30.92 -23.32 -14.75
CA ALA A 483 -30.80 -23.84 -16.11
C ALA A 483 -29.42 -24.48 -16.33
N VAL A 484 -28.34 -23.89 -15.83
CA VAL A 484 -26.97 -24.44 -15.90
C VAL A 484 -26.90 -25.80 -15.21
N PHE A 485 -27.45 -25.91 -13.98
CA PHE A 485 -27.50 -27.18 -13.25
C PHE A 485 -28.49 -28.19 -13.85
N ASN A 486 -29.40 -27.76 -14.73
CA ASN A 486 -30.24 -28.58 -15.56
C ASN A 486 -29.62 -28.82 -16.97
N ASN A 487 -28.29 -28.88 -17.05
CA ASN A 487 -27.49 -29.08 -18.27
C ASN A 487 -27.74 -28.06 -19.41
N GLY A 488 -28.20 -26.88 -19.05
CA GLY A 488 -28.49 -25.76 -19.95
C GLY A 488 -29.94 -25.72 -20.43
N GLU A 489 -30.79 -26.64 -19.95
CA GLU A 489 -32.21 -26.68 -20.30
C GLU A 489 -33.04 -25.81 -19.33
N PRO A 490 -34.11 -25.15 -19.82
CA PRO A 490 -34.99 -24.36 -18.97
C PRO A 490 -35.62 -25.19 -17.86
N VAL A 491 -35.87 -24.60 -16.70
CA VAL A 491 -36.59 -25.21 -15.59
C VAL A 491 -38.09 -24.90 -15.68
N SER A 492 -38.94 -25.73 -15.06
CA SER A 492 -40.41 -25.64 -15.11
C SER A 492 -41.01 -24.74 -14.01
N PHE A 493 -40.21 -24.14 -13.17
CA PHE A 493 -40.61 -23.26 -12.04
C PHE A 493 -39.97 -21.90 -12.17
N ALA A 494 -40.58 -20.87 -11.58
CA ALA A 494 -40.07 -19.50 -11.58
C ALA A 494 -39.43 -19.13 -10.22
N PHE A 495 -38.66 -18.07 -10.22
CA PHE A 495 -38.01 -17.55 -9.01
C PHE A 495 -39.04 -17.26 -7.89
N ASP A 496 -40.13 -16.58 -8.24
CA ASP A 496 -41.16 -16.18 -7.28
C ASP A 496 -41.93 -17.38 -6.67
N ASP A 497 -41.91 -18.55 -7.35
CA ASP A 497 -42.54 -19.77 -6.83
C ASP A 497 -41.76 -20.38 -5.65
N LEU A 498 -40.44 -20.12 -5.59
CA LEU A 498 -39.52 -20.70 -4.60
C LEU A 498 -38.92 -19.67 -3.64
N ALA A 499 -39.05 -18.39 -3.97
CA ALA A 499 -38.61 -17.32 -3.08
C ALA A 499 -39.49 -17.32 -1.82
N SER A 500 -39.01 -17.90 -0.76
CA SER A 500 -39.68 -17.87 0.53
C SER A 500 -39.63 -16.49 1.16
N ASP A 501 -40.65 -16.12 1.92
CA ASP A 501 -40.56 -15.00 2.86
C ASP A 501 -39.36 -15.24 3.80
N MET A 502 -38.40 -14.34 3.77
CA MET A 502 -37.12 -14.51 4.40
C MET A 502 -37.22 -14.19 5.88
N ASP A 503 -37.68 -15.10 6.68
CA ASP A 503 -37.39 -15.11 8.11
C ASP A 503 -35.92 -15.49 8.32
N ASP A 504 -35.29 -14.91 9.33
CA ASP A 504 -33.95 -15.27 9.77
C ASP A 504 -33.95 -16.75 10.19
N THR A 505 -33.62 -17.63 9.26
CA THR A 505 -33.79 -19.08 9.39
C THR A 505 -32.66 -19.77 10.14
N TYR A 506 -31.63 -19.03 10.56
CA TYR A 506 -30.56 -19.62 11.37
C TYR A 506 -31.04 -20.11 12.72
N ASP A 507 -30.56 -21.27 13.12
CA ASP A 507 -30.63 -21.75 14.50
C ASP A 507 -30.11 -20.66 15.45
N GLU A 508 -30.77 -20.51 16.61
CA GLU A 508 -30.45 -19.47 17.61
C GLU A 508 -28.95 -19.41 17.94
N ARG A 509 -28.27 -20.55 17.96
CA ARG A 509 -26.81 -20.65 18.22
C ARG A 509 -25.94 -19.99 17.17
N PHE A 510 -26.40 -19.87 15.91
CA PHE A 510 -25.64 -19.25 14.82
C PHE A 510 -26.08 -17.81 14.56
N ARG A 511 -27.30 -17.44 14.98
CA ARG A 511 -27.85 -16.11 14.69
C ARG A 511 -27.17 -15.02 15.51
N ARG A 512 -26.81 -13.92 14.86
CA ARG A 512 -26.37 -12.72 15.56
C ARG A 512 -27.51 -12.08 16.33
N VAL A 513 -27.28 -11.83 17.62
CA VAL A 513 -28.23 -11.12 18.51
C VAL A 513 -27.63 -9.81 19.03
N SER A 514 -26.31 -9.67 19.00
CA SER A 514 -25.61 -8.47 19.44
C SER A 514 -25.75 -7.33 18.43
N PRO A 515 -26.01 -6.10 18.89
CA PRO A 515 -25.97 -4.94 18.01
C PRO A 515 -24.56 -4.67 17.51
N PHE A 516 -24.44 -4.00 16.38
CA PHE A 516 -23.16 -3.57 15.80
C PHE A 516 -23.31 -2.20 15.14
N LEU A 517 -22.20 -1.49 14.96
CA LEU A 517 -22.13 -0.16 14.36
C LEU A 517 -23.12 0.84 15.00
N THR A 518 -23.18 0.82 16.31
CA THR A 518 -24.12 1.68 17.07
C THR A 518 -23.66 3.14 17.15
N HIS A 519 -22.38 3.41 16.86
CA HIS A 519 -21.85 4.78 16.87
C HIS A 519 -22.51 5.66 15.79
N PRO A 520 -22.85 6.93 16.09
CA PRO A 520 -23.57 7.82 15.18
C PRO A 520 -22.96 8.00 13.78
N VAL A 521 -21.64 7.87 13.63
CA VAL A 521 -21.00 7.97 12.32
C VAL A 521 -21.59 6.98 11.30
N PHE A 522 -22.08 5.82 11.75
CA PHE A 522 -22.71 4.81 10.91
C PHE A 522 -24.21 5.05 10.67
N HIS A 523 -24.77 6.16 11.17
CA HIS A 523 -26.18 6.51 11.05
C HIS A 523 -26.40 7.86 10.35
N GLN A 524 -25.40 8.74 10.33
CA GLN A 524 -25.57 10.15 9.90
C GLN A 524 -25.32 10.36 8.41
N TYR A 525 -24.42 9.60 7.75
CA TYR A 525 -23.92 9.92 6.41
C TYR A 525 -24.46 8.97 5.33
N ARG A 526 -25.77 8.69 5.38
CA ARG A 526 -26.44 7.72 4.49
C ARG A 526 -26.97 8.33 3.18
N SER A 527 -27.10 9.64 3.09
CA SER A 527 -27.41 10.32 1.84
C SER A 527 -26.11 10.60 1.05
N GLU A 528 -26.21 10.63 -0.27
CA GLU A 528 -25.04 10.93 -1.12
C GLU A 528 -24.42 12.30 -0.78
N THR A 529 -25.25 13.31 -0.54
CA THR A 529 -24.80 14.66 -0.17
C THR A 529 -24.08 14.68 1.18
N ASP A 530 -24.60 14.00 2.19
CA ASP A 530 -23.98 13.97 3.52
C ASP A 530 -22.68 13.16 3.49
N MET A 531 -22.66 12.04 2.76
CA MET A 531 -21.47 11.24 2.57
C MET A 531 -20.37 12.03 1.84
N LEU A 532 -20.73 12.74 0.77
CA LEU A 532 -19.80 13.61 0.05
C LEU A 532 -19.19 14.67 0.98
N ARG A 533 -20.03 15.39 1.75
CA ARG A 533 -19.56 16.39 2.70
C ARG A 533 -18.70 15.83 3.80
N TYR A 534 -19.01 14.63 4.27
CA TYR A 534 -18.20 13.93 5.28
C TYR A 534 -16.80 13.60 4.76
N MET A 535 -16.69 13.00 3.57
CA MET A 535 -15.40 12.69 2.96
C MET A 535 -14.55 13.95 2.73
N TYR A 536 -15.16 15.05 2.25
CA TYR A 536 -14.45 16.32 2.08
C TYR A 536 -14.05 16.96 3.41
N ALA A 537 -14.86 16.83 4.46
CA ALA A 537 -14.52 17.31 5.80
C ALA A 537 -13.33 16.53 6.40
N LEU A 538 -13.21 15.24 6.09
CA LEU A 538 -12.03 14.45 6.46
C LEU A 538 -10.81 14.86 5.62
N GLN A 539 -10.97 14.93 4.31
CA GLN A 539 -9.90 15.35 3.38
C GLN A 539 -9.28 16.70 3.78
N ALA A 540 -10.09 17.66 4.20
CA ALA A 540 -9.63 18.99 4.61
C ALA A 540 -8.71 18.99 5.85
N LYS A 541 -8.65 17.89 6.58
CA LYS A 541 -7.77 17.71 7.74
C LYS A 541 -6.42 17.08 7.39
N ASP A 542 -6.21 16.70 6.13
CA ASP A 542 -5.10 15.88 5.69
C ASP A 542 -4.20 16.59 4.70
N PHE A 543 -2.89 16.43 4.90
CA PHE A 543 -1.89 16.85 3.93
C PHE A 543 -1.58 15.70 2.95
N SER A 544 -1.47 16.03 1.66
CA SER A 544 -1.13 15.12 0.58
C SER A 544 -0.38 15.87 -0.53
N LEU A 545 0.05 15.20 -1.60
CA LEU A 545 0.75 15.84 -2.73
C LEU A 545 -0.07 16.93 -3.45
N VAL A 546 -1.39 17.00 -3.27
CA VAL A 546 -2.19 18.11 -3.82
C VAL A 546 -1.96 19.45 -3.11
N HIS A 547 -1.33 19.43 -1.93
CA HIS A 547 -1.03 20.62 -1.15
C HIS A 547 0.42 21.08 -1.32
N GLY A 548 1.36 20.17 -1.49
CA GLY A 548 2.78 20.45 -1.62
C GLY A 548 3.63 19.19 -1.52
N MET A 549 4.94 19.35 -1.60
CA MET A 549 5.93 18.29 -1.53
C MET A 549 5.88 17.53 -0.21
N ILE A 550 6.07 16.22 -0.29
CA ILE A 550 6.26 15.32 0.85
C ILE A 550 7.68 14.73 0.76
N PRO A 551 8.72 15.42 1.29
CA PRO A 551 10.12 15.06 1.05
C PRO A 551 10.63 13.96 1.99
N LEU A 552 9.93 12.84 2.06
CA LEU A 552 10.22 11.74 2.97
C LEU A 552 11.40 10.90 2.48
N GLY A 553 12.54 10.99 3.15
CA GLY A 553 13.72 10.17 2.87
C GLY A 553 13.43 8.67 3.02
N SER A 554 13.93 7.92 2.04
CA SER A 554 13.72 6.49 1.75
C SER A 554 12.27 6.07 1.50
N CYS A 555 11.36 7.03 1.31
CA CYS A 555 9.93 6.80 1.07
C CYS A 555 9.42 7.58 -0.14
N THR A 556 10.07 7.47 -1.28
CA THR A 556 9.80 8.20 -2.52
C THR A 556 8.33 8.57 -2.71
N MET A 557 8.00 9.85 -2.54
CA MET A 557 6.65 10.40 -2.74
C MET A 557 6.55 11.05 -4.13
N LYS A 558 6.64 10.21 -5.14
CA LYS A 558 6.63 10.58 -6.54
C LYS A 558 5.21 10.86 -7.04
N LEU A 559 5.08 11.69 -8.06
CA LEU A 559 3.83 11.91 -8.78
C LEU A 559 3.18 10.57 -9.19
N ASN A 560 1.86 10.52 -8.97
CA ASN A 560 1.00 9.50 -9.55
C ASN A 560 0.13 10.21 -10.59
N ALA A 561 0.51 10.14 -11.87
CA ALA A 561 -0.20 10.86 -12.92
C ALA A 561 -1.61 10.31 -13.10
N THR A 562 -2.56 11.18 -13.47
CA THR A 562 -3.97 10.79 -13.65
C THR A 562 -4.12 9.69 -14.70
N THR A 563 -3.37 9.76 -15.80
CA THR A 563 -3.37 8.74 -16.85
C THR A 563 -2.87 7.39 -16.35
N GLU A 564 -1.94 7.34 -15.39
CA GLU A 564 -1.49 6.11 -14.73
C GLU A 564 -2.59 5.48 -13.89
N MET A 565 -3.43 6.30 -13.25
CA MET A 565 -4.50 5.86 -12.36
C MET A 565 -5.79 5.44 -13.07
N ILE A 566 -6.10 6.01 -14.22
CA ILE A 566 -7.35 5.76 -14.97
C ILE A 566 -7.67 4.26 -15.16
N PRO A 567 -6.71 3.38 -15.52
CA PRO A 567 -7.00 1.98 -15.77
C PRO A 567 -7.45 1.17 -14.55
N VAL A 568 -7.17 1.63 -13.33
CA VAL A 568 -7.48 0.92 -12.08
C VAL A 568 -8.99 0.68 -11.92
N THR A 569 -9.81 1.57 -12.47
CA THR A 569 -11.28 1.48 -12.41
C THR A 569 -11.91 0.84 -13.64
N TRP A 570 -11.12 0.34 -14.60
CA TRP A 570 -11.67 -0.37 -15.75
C TRP A 570 -12.22 -1.75 -15.32
N PRO A 571 -13.42 -2.12 -15.78
CA PRO A 571 -14.01 -3.41 -15.42
C PRO A 571 -13.13 -4.61 -15.77
N GLU A 572 -12.41 -4.54 -16.90
CA GLU A 572 -11.52 -5.58 -17.39
C GLU A 572 -10.35 -5.88 -16.43
N PHE A 573 -10.00 -4.94 -15.57
CA PHE A 573 -9.01 -5.12 -14.49
C PHE A 573 -9.66 -5.27 -13.11
N GLY A 574 -10.76 -4.56 -12.85
CA GLY A 574 -11.40 -4.52 -11.54
C GLY A 574 -12.32 -5.69 -11.21
N GLN A 575 -12.97 -6.32 -12.21
CA GLN A 575 -14.05 -7.29 -11.98
C GLN A 575 -13.65 -8.76 -12.14
N LEU A 576 -12.40 -9.05 -12.51
CA LEU A 576 -11.94 -10.41 -12.66
C LEU A 576 -11.61 -11.06 -11.31
N HIS A 577 -12.05 -12.31 -11.18
CA HIS A 577 -11.70 -13.15 -10.04
C HIS A 577 -10.25 -13.67 -10.18
N PRO A 578 -9.43 -13.71 -9.11
CA PRO A 578 -8.00 -14.11 -9.19
C PRO A 578 -7.80 -15.57 -9.65
N PHE A 579 -8.81 -16.41 -9.48
CA PHE A 579 -8.77 -17.81 -9.88
C PHE A 579 -9.62 -18.10 -11.13
N ALA A 580 -9.98 -17.08 -11.89
CA ALA A 580 -10.63 -17.27 -13.18
C ALA A 580 -9.72 -18.07 -14.14
N PRO A 581 -10.27 -18.92 -15.01
CA PRO A 581 -9.50 -19.68 -15.99
C PRO A 581 -8.58 -18.80 -16.84
N SER A 582 -7.38 -19.30 -17.17
CA SER A 582 -6.37 -18.56 -17.96
C SER A 582 -6.89 -18.11 -19.33
N SER A 583 -7.86 -18.83 -19.92
CA SER A 583 -8.53 -18.45 -21.17
C SER A 583 -9.35 -17.15 -21.06
N GLN A 584 -9.71 -16.73 -19.85
CA GLN A 584 -10.46 -15.51 -19.56
C GLN A 584 -9.57 -14.34 -19.17
N THR A 585 -8.28 -14.56 -18.88
CA THR A 585 -7.37 -13.58 -18.28
C THR A 585 -6.18 -13.22 -19.17
N GLN A 586 -6.31 -13.39 -20.49
CA GLN A 586 -5.23 -13.21 -21.48
C GLN A 586 -4.64 -11.80 -21.47
N GLY A 587 -5.47 -10.77 -21.18
CA GLY A 587 -4.98 -9.39 -21.05
C GLY A 587 -4.07 -9.22 -19.83
N TYR A 588 -4.44 -9.80 -18.70
CA TYR A 588 -3.58 -9.80 -17.52
C TYR A 588 -2.28 -10.57 -17.72
N GLN A 589 -2.33 -11.76 -18.37
CA GLN A 589 -1.14 -12.55 -18.65
C GLN A 589 -0.15 -11.78 -19.53
N GLU A 590 -0.64 -11.06 -20.53
CA GLU A 590 0.19 -10.22 -21.39
C GLU A 590 0.79 -9.03 -20.63
N LEU A 591 -0.02 -8.33 -19.83
CA LEU A 591 0.45 -7.24 -18.99
C LEU A 591 1.55 -7.70 -18.03
N PHE A 592 1.35 -8.84 -17.36
CA PHE A 592 2.33 -9.39 -16.42
C PHE A 592 3.63 -9.75 -17.11
N ALA A 593 3.57 -10.45 -18.24
CA ALA A 593 4.76 -10.85 -19.00
C ALA A 593 5.58 -9.63 -19.47
N GLN A 594 4.90 -8.57 -19.93
CA GLN A 594 5.56 -7.33 -20.34
C GLN A 594 6.16 -6.60 -19.14
N LEU A 595 5.43 -6.47 -18.05
CA LEU A 595 5.92 -5.79 -16.83
C LEU A 595 7.10 -6.55 -16.19
N GLU A 596 7.03 -7.89 -16.12
CA GLU A 596 8.14 -8.73 -15.62
C GLU A 596 9.40 -8.55 -16.50
N SER A 597 9.22 -8.48 -17.83
CA SER A 597 10.32 -8.20 -18.77
C SER A 597 10.93 -6.82 -18.56
N ASP A 598 10.10 -5.78 -18.40
CA ASP A 598 10.57 -4.42 -18.14
C ASP A 598 11.33 -4.31 -16.82
N LEU A 599 10.80 -4.92 -15.76
CA LEU A 599 11.45 -4.95 -14.44
C LEU A 599 12.75 -5.76 -14.45
N ALA A 600 12.82 -6.86 -15.24
CA ALA A 600 14.03 -7.63 -15.43
C ALA A 600 15.10 -6.81 -16.15
N ASP A 601 14.75 -6.03 -17.19
CA ASP A 601 15.69 -5.14 -17.87
C ASP A 601 16.22 -4.04 -16.94
N VAL A 602 15.32 -3.39 -16.20
CA VAL A 602 15.69 -2.31 -15.25
C VAL A 602 16.64 -2.80 -14.16
N THR A 603 16.48 -4.04 -13.72
CA THR A 603 17.23 -4.60 -12.58
C THR A 603 18.42 -5.48 -12.98
N GLY A 604 18.47 -5.96 -14.24
CA GLY A 604 19.50 -6.88 -14.71
C GLY A 604 19.30 -8.32 -14.26
N PHE A 605 18.10 -8.72 -13.84
CA PHE A 605 17.80 -10.07 -13.37
C PHE A 605 17.25 -11.00 -14.47
N ALA A 606 17.33 -12.30 -14.20
CA ALA A 606 16.90 -13.35 -15.13
C ALA A 606 15.42 -13.74 -14.99
N GLY A 607 14.78 -13.38 -13.90
CA GLY A 607 13.36 -13.65 -13.65
C GLY A 607 12.80 -12.73 -12.60
N VAL A 608 11.50 -12.45 -12.70
CA VAL A 608 10.74 -11.61 -11.77
C VAL A 608 9.51 -12.37 -11.29
N SER A 609 9.08 -12.14 -10.06
CA SER A 609 7.79 -12.57 -9.54
C SER A 609 7.00 -11.38 -9.04
N LEU A 610 5.77 -11.23 -9.53
CA LEU A 610 4.81 -10.20 -9.13
C LEU A 610 3.94 -10.63 -7.93
N GLN A 611 4.18 -11.80 -7.32
CA GLN A 611 3.33 -12.31 -6.26
C GLN A 611 3.42 -11.49 -4.94
N PRO A 612 4.59 -11.00 -4.48
CA PRO A 612 4.66 -10.27 -3.22
C PRO A 612 3.88 -8.95 -3.26
N ASN A 613 2.88 -8.81 -2.38
CA ASN A 613 1.93 -7.70 -2.32
C ASN A 613 2.35 -6.57 -1.35
N ALA A 614 3.60 -6.56 -0.91
CA ALA A 614 4.23 -5.48 -0.15
C ALA A 614 5.76 -5.63 -0.21
N GLY A 615 6.51 -4.56 0.09
CA GLY A 615 7.97 -4.62 0.19
C GLY A 615 8.45 -5.65 1.20
N SER A 616 7.84 -5.68 2.39
CA SER A 616 8.16 -6.69 3.41
C SER A 616 7.88 -8.14 2.97
N GLN A 617 6.88 -8.36 2.11
CA GLN A 617 6.63 -9.65 1.48
C GLN A 617 7.68 -9.98 0.42
N GLY A 618 8.18 -8.97 -0.31
CA GLY A 618 9.32 -9.12 -1.22
C GLY A 618 10.61 -9.48 -0.47
N GLU A 619 10.88 -8.83 0.67
CA GLU A 619 12.00 -9.19 1.53
C GLU A 619 11.92 -10.65 1.98
N TYR A 620 10.77 -11.04 2.51
CA TYR A 620 10.52 -12.39 2.97
C TYR A 620 10.63 -13.43 1.85
N ALA A 621 9.99 -13.18 0.70
CA ALA A 621 10.05 -14.06 -0.47
C ALA A 621 11.47 -14.24 -0.99
N GLY A 622 12.25 -13.16 -1.10
CA GLY A 622 13.62 -13.21 -1.56
C GLY A 622 14.53 -14.05 -0.64
N LEU A 623 14.36 -13.94 0.67
CA LEU A 623 15.10 -14.74 1.65
C LEU A 623 14.68 -16.22 1.62
N LEU A 624 13.41 -16.53 1.43
CA LEU A 624 12.93 -17.90 1.25
C LEU A 624 13.49 -18.54 -0.03
N VAL A 625 13.58 -17.77 -1.12
CA VAL A 625 14.21 -18.23 -2.37
C VAL A 625 15.68 -18.58 -2.16
N ILE A 626 16.42 -17.74 -1.42
CA ILE A 626 17.82 -18.04 -1.04
C ILE A 626 17.90 -19.30 -0.18
N ARG A 627 17.01 -19.44 0.79
CA ARG A 627 16.97 -20.62 1.67
C ARG A 627 16.68 -21.89 0.88
N ALA A 628 15.66 -21.90 0.03
CA ALA A 628 15.32 -23.04 -0.82
C ALA A 628 16.47 -23.43 -1.77
N TYR A 629 17.22 -22.46 -2.28
CA TYR A 629 18.42 -22.69 -3.08
C TYR A 629 19.49 -23.44 -2.28
N HIS A 630 19.77 -23.04 -1.03
CA HIS A 630 20.71 -23.74 -0.16
C HIS A 630 20.24 -25.16 0.19
N GLU A 631 18.94 -25.29 0.55
CA GLU A 631 18.35 -26.60 0.90
C GLU A 631 18.41 -27.58 -0.28
N ALA A 632 18.09 -27.13 -1.51
CA ALA A 632 18.17 -27.95 -2.71
C ALA A 632 19.59 -28.46 -3.04
N ARG A 633 20.63 -27.83 -2.51
CA ARG A 633 22.05 -28.22 -2.67
C ARG A 633 22.58 -29.04 -1.52
N GLY A 634 21.75 -29.31 -0.51
CA GLY A 634 22.17 -29.99 0.72
C GLY A 634 22.85 -29.09 1.76
N ASP A 635 22.76 -27.77 1.58
CA ASP A 635 23.40 -26.76 2.42
C ASP A 635 22.37 -26.10 3.38
N ALA A 636 21.36 -26.83 3.84
CA ALA A 636 20.30 -26.32 4.75
C ALA A 636 20.83 -25.71 6.07
N HIS A 637 22.11 -26.01 6.41
CA HIS A 637 22.82 -25.48 7.58
C HIS A 637 23.24 -24.00 7.41
N ARG A 638 23.16 -23.43 6.19
CA ARG A 638 23.50 -22.01 5.91
C ARG A 638 22.38 -21.08 6.32
N THR A 639 22.33 -20.76 7.60
CA THR A 639 21.25 -19.99 8.23
C THR A 639 21.70 -18.64 8.78
N THR A 640 22.96 -18.25 8.61
CA THR A 640 23.45 -16.92 9.03
C THR A 640 23.19 -15.87 7.96
N CYS A 641 22.61 -14.72 8.36
CA CYS A 641 22.41 -13.55 7.52
C CYS A 641 23.18 -12.35 8.06
N LEU A 642 24.13 -11.84 7.28
CA LEU A 642 24.85 -10.60 7.60
C LEU A 642 23.98 -9.41 7.27
N ILE A 643 23.85 -8.43 8.17
CA ILE A 643 23.04 -7.24 7.97
C ILE A 643 23.80 -6.00 8.47
N PRO A 644 24.06 -4.99 7.60
CA PRO A 644 24.69 -3.73 8.02
C PRO A 644 23.86 -2.96 9.05
N GLN A 645 24.54 -2.24 9.95
CA GLN A 645 23.86 -1.36 10.93
C GLN A 645 22.95 -0.32 10.28
N SER A 646 23.30 0.12 9.08
CA SER A 646 22.53 1.08 8.26
C SER A 646 21.27 0.49 7.66
N ALA A 647 21.04 -0.84 7.69
CA ALA A 647 19.88 -1.46 7.07
C ALA A 647 18.56 -0.99 7.70
N HIS A 648 17.52 -0.94 6.86
CA HIS A 648 16.15 -0.66 7.33
C HIS A 648 15.71 -1.68 8.39
N GLY A 649 14.89 -1.27 9.36
CA GLY A 649 14.45 -2.12 10.48
C GLY A 649 13.62 -3.35 10.05
N THR A 650 13.03 -3.35 8.85
CA THR A 650 12.34 -4.52 8.28
C THR A 650 13.29 -5.64 7.90
N ASN A 651 14.53 -5.34 7.48
CA ASN A 651 15.47 -6.36 7.01
C ASN A 651 15.79 -7.41 8.09
N PRO A 652 16.20 -7.04 9.34
CA PRO A 652 16.42 -8.04 10.38
C PRO A 652 15.13 -8.76 10.80
N ALA A 653 13.97 -8.12 10.77
CA ALA A 653 12.70 -8.76 11.06
C ALA A 653 12.37 -9.83 10.00
N SER A 654 12.52 -9.52 8.71
CA SER A 654 12.31 -10.44 7.59
C SER A 654 13.30 -11.61 7.63
N ALA A 655 14.56 -11.37 7.98
CA ALA A 655 15.59 -12.43 8.13
C ALA A 655 15.20 -13.44 9.22
N VAL A 656 14.80 -12.97 10.40
CA VAL A 656 14.33 -13.84 11.50
C VAL A 656 13.08 -14.60 11.10
N MET A 657 12.12 -13.98 10.42
CA MET A 657 10.90 -14.64 9.95
C MET A 657 11.19 -15.73 8.91
N ALA A 658 12.20 -15.53 8.06
CA ALA A 658 12.66 -16.52 7.08
C ALA A 658 13.56 -17.60 7.70
N GLY A 659 13.79 -17.58 9.00
CA GLY A 659 14.57 -18.60 9.73
C GLY A 659 16.08 -18.36 9.74
N PHE A 660 16.54 -17.14 9.42
CA PHE A 660 17.96 -16.78 9.49
C PHE A 660 18.36 -16.24 10.87
N HIS A 661 19.61 -16.48 11.24
CA HIS A 661 20.30 -15.81 12.33
C HIS A 661 20.92 -14.49 11.85
N VAL A 662 20.61 -13.40 12.52
CA VAL A 662 21.12 -12.07 12.16
C VAL A 662 22.49 -11.82 12.81
N VAL A 663 23.48 -11.51 11.99
CA VAL A 663 24.80 -11.03 12.42
C VAL A 663 25.01 -9.62 11.88
N VAL A 664 25.19 -8.66 12.78
CA VAL A 664 25.27 -7.23 12.41
C VAL A 664 26.66 -6.87 11.94
N VAL A 665 26.79 -6.24 10.77
CA VAL A 665 28.02 -5.69 10.21
C VAL A 665 28.12 -4.20 10.53
N LYS A 666 29.28 -3.72 10.96
CA LYS A 666 29.52 -2.33 11.30
C LYS A 666 29.50 -1.42 10.06
N THR A 667 29.25 -0.13 10.30
CA THR A 667 29.49 0.94 9.33
C THR A 667 30.71 1.76 9.71
N ASP A 668 31.42 2.30 8.71
CA ASP A 668 32.54 3.20 8.89
C ASP A 668 32.06 4.62 9.29
N THR A 669 33.00 5.54 9.49
CA THR A 669 32.71 6.94 9.88
C THR A 669 32.03 7.75 8.77
N ASN A 670 32.08 7.27 7.52
CA ASN A 670 31.48 7.91 6.35
C ASN A 670 30.07 7.34 6.04
N GLY A 671 29.60 6.37 6.85
CA GLY A 671 28.29 5.74 6.66
C GLY A 671 28.30 4.59 5.66
N ASN A 672 29.47 4.13 5.19
CA ASN A 672 29.60 2.95 4.34
C ASN A 672 29.71 1.67 5.17
N ILE A 673 29.51 0.52 4.56
CA ILE A 673 29.77 -0.78 5.21
C ILE A 673 31.28 -0.91 5.50
N ASP A 674 31.62 -1.28 6.72
CA ASP A 674 33.01 -1.63 7.08
C ASP A 674 33.38 -2.96 6.42
N VAL A 675 34.10 -2.88 5.28
CA VAL A 675 34.50 -4.04 4.47
C VAL A 675 35.42 -5.00 5.25
N ALA A 676 36.23 -4.47 6.17
CA ALA A 676 37.09 -5.32 7.00
C ALA A 676 36.27 -6.12 8.02
N ASP A 677 35.31 -5.49 8.68
CA ASP A 677 34.37 -6.17 9.60
C ASP A 677 33.48 -7.17 8.84
N LEU A 678 33.01 -6.83 7.63
CA LEU A 678 32.26 -7.74 6.76
C LEU A 678 33.08 -8.99 6.43
N ARG A 679 34.33 -8.84 5.97
CA ARG A 679 35.23 -9.95 5.64
C ARG A 679 35.49 -10.84 6.85
N ALA A 680 35.83 -10.27 7.99
CA ALA A 680 36.06 -11.00 9.22
C ALA A 680 34.85 -11.86 9.62
N LYS A 681 33.64 -11.30 9.51
CA LYS A 681 32.38 -12.04 9.81
C LYS A 681 32.06 -13.11 8.78
N ALA A 682 32.27 -12.81 7.48
CA ALA A 682 32.10 -13.80 6.44
C ALA A 682 33.05 -15.00 6.60
N GLU A 683 34.29 -14.76 7.02
CA GLU A 683 35.27 -15.82 7.36
C GLU A 683 34.85 -16.60 8.62
N GLU A 684 34.40 -15.91 9.68
CA GLU A 684 33.90 -16.52 10.91
C GLU A 684 32.73 -17.45 10.65
N HIS A 685 31.80 -17.01 9.79
CA HIS A 685 30.59 -17.73 9.42
C HIS A 685 30.68 -18.50 8.09
N ALA A 686 31.87 -18.75 7.54
CA ALA A 686 32.03 -19.35 6.20
C ALA A 686 31.28 -20.67 6.01
N LYS A 687 31.06 -21.44 7.08
CA LYS A 687 30.33 -22.72 7.02
C LYS A 687 28.81 -22.56 6.98
N ASP A 688 28.28 -21.56 7.67
CA ASP A 688 26.84 -21.35 7.89
C ASP A 688 26.32 -20.03 7.29
N LEU A 689 27.16 -19.27 6.57
CA LEU A 689 26.76 -18.06 5.88
C LEU A 689 25.77 -18.39 4.74
N GLY A 690 24.52 -17.96 4.89
CA GLY A 690 23.47 -18.13 3.90
C GLY A 690 23.22 -16.87 3.08
N ALA A 691 23.19 -15.70 3.71
CA ALA A 691 22.84 -14.45 3.03
C ALA A 691 23.54 -13.20 3.60
N LEU A 692 23.67 -12.17 2.75
CA LEU A 692 23.83 -10.78 3.16
C LEU A 692 22.58 -10.03 2.73
N MET A 693 22.00 -9.21 3.62
CA MET A 693 20.99 -8.19 3.22
C MET A 693 21.64 -6.82 3.21
N VAL A 694 21.64 -6.15 2.06
CA VAL A 694 22.22 -4.82 1.88
C VAL A 694 21.22 -3.89 1.18
N THR A 695 21.08 -2.66 1.65
CA THR A 695 20.29 -1.61 0.98
C THR A 695 21.20 -0.81 0.04
N TYR A 696 20.79 -0.61 -1.21
CA TYR A 696 21.59 0.12 -2.18
C TYR A 696 20.75 1.03 -3.11
N PRO A 697 21.11 2.35 -3.28
CA PRO A 697 22.11 3.07 -2.50
C PRO A 697 21.84 3.00 -1.00
N SER A 698 22.87 3.22 -0.17
CA SER A 698 22.71 3.05 1.27
C SER A 698 21.67 4.02 1.84
N THR A 699 21.02 3.66 2.95
CA THR A 699 20.10 4.54 3.70
C THR A 699 20.76 5.81 4.22
N HIS A 700 22.09 5.93 4.09
CA HIS A 700 22.82 7.16 4.35
C HIS A 700 22.83 8.16 3.18
N GLY A 701 22.14 7.85 2.07
CA GLY A 701 22.02 8.70 0.90
C GLY A 701 23.27 8.73 0.04
N VAL A 702 24.08 7.67 0.03
CA VAL A 702 25.35 7.60 -0.70
C VAL A 702 25.47 6.33 -1.54
N PHE A 703 26.21 6.43 -2.67
CA PHE A 703 26.64 5.26 -3.44
C PHE A 703 27.93 4.71 -2.82
N GLU A 704 27.85 3.50 -2.26
CA GLU A 704 29.04 2.79 -1.79
C GLU A 704 29.82 2.24 -2.99
N SER A 705 31.05 2.74 -3.17
CA SER A 705 31.93 2.32 -4.27
C SER A 705 32.36 0.86 -4.14
N SER A 706 32.42 0.30 -2.93
CA SER A 706 32.84 -1.07 -2.65
C SER A 706 31.75 -2.13 -2.81
N ILE A 707 30.57 -1.80 -3.31
CA ILE A 707 29.42 -2.74 -3.37
C ILE A 707 29.74 -4.05 -4.10
N LYS A 708 30.50 -4.02 -5.20
CA LYS A 708 30.92 -5.22 -5.93
C LYS A 708 31.86 -6.09 -5.12
N ASP A 709 32.79 -5.50 -4.39
CA ASP A 709 33.71 -6.23 -3.49
C ASP A 709 32.94 -6.84 -2.31
N ILE A 710 31.96 -6.13 -1.78
CA ILE A 710 31.03 -6.61 -0.74
C ILE A 710 30.30 -7.86 -1.23
N CYS A 711 29.71 -7.81 -2.43
CA CYS A 711 29.05 -8.97 -3.03
C CYS A 711 30.01 -10.15 -3.23
N ALA A 712 31.20 -9.88 -3.77
CA ALA A 712 32.22 -10.91 -4.01
C ALA A 712 32.65 -11.61 -2.72
N ILE A 713 32.88 -10.86 -1.61
CA ILE A 713 33.23 -11.44 -0.31
C ILE A 713 32.17 -12.44 0.16
N VAL A 714 30.91 -12.13 0.00
CA VAL A 714 29.80 -13.02 0.41
C VAL A 714 29.76 -14.28 -0.44
N HIS A 715 29.93 -14.15 -1.76
CA HIS A 715 29.95 -15.28 -2.69
C HIS A 715 31.17 -16.17 -2.45
N GLU A 716 32.35 -15.62 -2.17
CA GLU A 716 33.56 -16.36 -1.82
C GLU A 716 33.34 -17.34 -0.64
N HIS A 717 32.44 -16.98 0.29
CA HIS A 717 32.10 -17.77 1.47
C HIS A 717 30.79 -18.58 1.32
N GLY A 718 30.24 -18.63 0.09
CA GLY A 718 29.08 -19.45 -0.28
C GLY A 718 27.71 -18.88 0.05
N GLY A 719 27.62 -17.62 0.55
CA GLY A 719 26.38 -16.90 0.77
C GLY A 719 25.79 -16.34 -0.51
N GLN A 720 24.54 -15.91 -0.46
CA GLN A 720 23.85 -15.17 -1.53
C GLN A 720 23.60 -13.72 -1.10
N VAL A 721 23.55 -12.79 -2.06
CA VAL A 721 23.35 -11.37 -1.78
C VAL A 721 21.90 -10.97 -2.07
N TYR A 722 21.20 -10.61 -1.01
CA TYR A 722 19.91 -9.95 -1.08
C TYR A 722 20.11 -8.42 -1.06
N MET A 723 19.72 -7.74 -2.14
CA MET A 723 19.80 -6.28 -2.22
C MET A 723 18.40 -5.70 -2.00
N ASP A 724 18.27 -4.86 -0.98
CA ASP A 724 17.07 -4.07 -0.75
C ASP A 724 17.02 -2.93 -1.77
N GLY A 725 16.21 -3.11 -2.79
CA GLY A 725 15.93 -2.14 -3.85
C GLY A 725 14.55 -1.49 -3.69
N ALA A 726 14.03 -1.42 -2.47
CA ALA A 726 12.76 -0.77 -2.18
C ALA A 726 12.68 0.64 -2.79
N ASN A 727 13.80 1.35 -2.83
CA ASN A 727 13.94 2.63 -3.50
C ASN A 727 14.98 2.54 -4.62
N MET A 728 14.51 2.52 -5.88
CA MET A 728 15.34 2.50 -7.09
C MET A 728 15.54 3.89 -7.70
N ASN A 729 15.17 4.97 -7.03
CA ASN A 729 15.10 6.32 -7.59
C ASN A 729 16.46 6.89 -8.03
N ALA A 730 17.57 6.33 -7.52
CA ALA A 730 18.92 6.68 -7.95
C ALA A 730 19.53 5.65 -8.91
N MET A 731 18.81 4.59 -9.29
CA MET A 731 19.43 3.46 -10.01
C MET A 731 18.90 3.25 -11.43
N VAL A 732 17.60 3.48 -11.67
CA VAL A 732 16.97 3.13 -12.97
C VAL A 732 17.71 3.77 -14.14
N GLY A 733 18.20 2.94 -15.07
CA GLY A 733 18.99 3.37 -16.22
C GLY A 733 20.40 3.88 -15.91
N ILE A 734 20.82 3.90 -14.64
CA ILE A 734 22.15 4.36 -14.18
C ILE A 734 22.98 3.21 -13.63
N SER A 735 22.35 2.30 -12.90
CA SER A 735 22.98 1.13 -12.29
C SER A 735 21.93 0.04 -12.13
N ARG A 736 22.32 -1.25 -12.18
CA ARG A 736 21.38 -2.37 -12.05
C ARG A 736 21.84 -3.33 -10.95
N PRO A 737 20.96 -3.72 -10.02
CA PRO A 737 21.29 -4.63 -8.92
C PRO A 737 21.98 -5.94 -9.38
N GLY A 738 21.48 -6.58 -10.43
CA GLY A 738 22.07 -7.81 -10.98
C GLY A 738 23.51 -7.62 -11.47
N ASP A 739 23.86 -6.47 -12.07
CA ASP A 739 25.21 -6.15 -12.55
C ASP A 739 26.18 -5.82 -11.41
N LEU A 740 25.64 -5.51 -10.22
CA LEU A 740 26.43 -5.24 -9.02
C LEU A 740 26.82 -6.53 -8.28
N GLY A 741 26.18 -7.65 -8.59
CA GLY A 741 26.39 -8.94 -7.93
C GLY A 741 25.28 -9.31 -6.93
N ALA A 742 24.15 -8.63 -6.95
CA ALA A 742 22.98 -9.07 -6.19
C ALA A 742 22.37 -10.34 -6.80
N ASP A 743 21.96 -11.28 -5.95
CA ASP A 743 21.29 -12.52 -6.35
C ASP A 743 19.77 -12.38 -6.31
N VAL A 744 19.26 -11.55 -5.40
CA VAL A 744 17.85 -11.19 -5.25
C VAL A 744 17.74 -9.70 -4.97
N CYS A 745 16.72 -9.08 -5.53
CA CYS A 745 16.32 -7.71 -5.18
C CYS A 745 14.80 -7.62 -5.14
N HIS A 746 14.23 -6.99 -4.10
CA HIS A 746 12.83 -6.59 -4.15
C HIS A 746 12.70 -5.13 -4.59
N LEU A 747 11.56 -4.82 -5.18
CA LEU A 747 11.21 -3.48 -5.63
C LEU A 747 9.93 -3.04 -4.94
N ASN A 748 9.84 -1.77 -4.52
CA ASN A 748 8.57 -1.20 -4.12
C ASN A 748 7.99 -0.41 -5.28
N LEU A 749 7.00 -0.99 -6.00
CA LEU A 749 6.37 -0.30 -7.13
C LEU A 749 5.61 0.96 -6.68
N HIS A 750 5.24 1.03 -5.40
CA HIS A 750 4.65 2.21 -4.76
C HIS A 750 5.69 3.29 -4.36
N LYS A 751 6.91 3.21 -4.87
CA LYS A 751 7.96 4.23 -4.77
C LYS A 751 8.39 4.66 -6.18
N THR A 752 9.42 4.03 -6.74
CA THR A 752 10.01 4.40 -8.03
C THR A 752 9.06 4.24 -9.23
N PHE A 753 8.08 3.35 -9.17
CA PHE A 753 7.18 3.00 -10.29
C PHE A 753 5.73 3.48 -10.11
N CYS A 754 5.53 4.59 -9.41
CA CYS A 754 4.32 5.42 -9.38
C CYS A 754 3.03 4.79 -8.83
N ILE A 755 3.03 3.59 -8.24
CA ILE A 755 1.85 3.15 -7.49
C ILE A 755 1.69 4.08 -6.27
N PRO A 756 0.49 4.62 -5.99
CA PRO A 756 0.30 5.59 -4.91
C PRO A 756 0.48 4.98 -3.52
N HIS A 757 0.91 5.81 -2.58
CA HIS A 757 1.08 5.39 -1.18
C HIS A 757 -0.24 5.25 -0.40
N GLY A 758 -1.35 5.87 -0.85
CA GLY A 758 -2.69 5.68 -0.33
C GLY A 758 -2.86 5.75 1.19
N GLY A 759 -2.07 6.59 1.85
CA GLY A 759 -2.07 6.68 3.32
C GLY A 759 -1.26 5.58 4.04
N GLY A 760 -0.44 4.82 3.30
CA GLY A 760 0.37 3.72 3.81
C GLY A 760 0.16 2.39 3.07
N GLY A 761 -0.23 2.45 1.86
CA GLY A 761 -0.60 1.40 0.90
C GLY A 761 -1.92 1.73 0.22
N PRO A 762 -2.19 1.19 -0.97
CA PRO A 762 -1.79 -0.12 -1.53
C PRO A 762 -0.32 -0.21 -1.92
N GLY A 763 0.21 -1.45 -1.91
CA GLY A 763 1.61 -1.71 -2.23
C GLY A 763 1.83 -2.95 -3.09
N MET A 764 2.98 -2.98 -3.75
CA MET A 764 3.51 -4.14 -4.46
C MET A 764 5.01 -4.23 -4.20
N GLY A 765 5.52 -5.45 -4.02
CA GLY A 765 6.92 -5.72 -3.72
C GLY A 765 7.50 -6.85 -4.57
N PRO A 766 7.50 -6.77 -5.93
CA PRO A 766 8.07 -7.81 -6.78
C PRO A 766 9.51 -8.13 -6.40
N ILE A 767 9.91 -9.39 -6.63
CA ILE A 767 11.31 -9.79 -6.53
C ILE A 767 11.89 -10.11 -7.90
N GLY A 768 13.09 -9.58 -8.18
CA GLY A 768 13.94 -9.98 -9.28
C GLY A 768 15.04 -10.93 -8.77
N VAL A 769 15.36 -11.97 -9.52
CA VAL A 769 16.31 -13.00 -9.11
C VAL A 769 17.33 -13.35 -10.20
N ALA A 770 18.55 -13.70 -9.78
CA ALA A 770 19.61 -14.22 -10.63
C ALA A 770 19.23 -15.61 -11.21
N PRO A 771 19.93 -16.09 -12.29
CA PRO A 771 19.54 -17.31 -12.99
C PRO A 771 19.43 -18.55 -12.09
N GLN A 772 20.34 -18.73 -11.12
CA GLN A 772 20.36 -19.88 -10.22
C GLN A 772 19.18 -19.91 -9.25
N LEU A 773 18.55 -18.78 -8.98
CA LEU A 773 17.44 -18.63 -8.06
C LEU A 773 16.07 -18.67 -8.75
N LYS A 774 16.02 -18.50 -10.07
CA LYS A 774 14.77 -18.51 -10.86
C LYS A 774 13.92 -19.78 -10.66
N PRO A 775 14.49 -21.01 -10.52
CA PRO A 775 13.70 -22.19 -10.23
C PRO A 775 12.89 -22.15 -8.94
N PHE A 776 13.25 -21.30 -7.99
CA PHE A 776 12.64 -21.22 -6.66
C PHE A 776 11.62 -20.08 -6.50
N LEU A 777 11.31 -19.34 -7.56
CA LEU A 777 10.29 -18.26 -7.51
C LEU A 777 8.96 -18.80 -6.95
N PRO A 778 8.17 -17.97 -6.21
CA PRO A 778 6.99 -18.40 -5.46
C PRO A 778 5.92 -19.09 -6.30
N GLY A 779 5.44 -20.24 -5.83
CA GLY A 779 4.30 -20.98 -6.37
C GLY A 779 2.97 -20.53 -5.79
N HIS A 780 1.86 -21.15 -6.26
CA HIS A 780 0.53 -20.92 -5.72
C HIS A 780 -0.33 -22.20 -5.81
N PRO A 781 -1.16 -22.51 -4.78
CA PRO A 781 -1.88 -23.80 -4.73
C PRO A 781 -3.04 -23.91 -5.73
N VAL A 782 -3.65 -22.79 -6.12
CA VAL A 782 -4.83 -22.79 -7.02
C VAL A 782 -4.45 -22.51 -8.47
N ILE A 783 -3.54 -21.56 -8.70
CA ILE A 783 -3.07 -21.18 -10.05
C ILE A 783 -1.58 -21.50 -10.14
N LYS A 784 -1.18 -22.23 -11.17
CA LYS A 784 0.24 -22.56 -11.35
C LYS A 784 1.07 -21.33 -11.69
N THR A 785 1.89 -20.89 -10.75
CA THR A 785 2.90 -19.82 -10.88
C THR A 785 4.27 -20.34 -10.42
N GLY A 786 5.30 -19.51 -10.53
CA GLY A 786 6.62 -19.77 -9.98
C GLY A 786 7.52 -20.68 -10.81
N GLY A 787 8.65 -21.04 -10.21
CA GLY A 787 9.69 -21.86 -10.84
C GLY A 787 9.44 -23.37 -10.74
N SER A 788 10.37 -24.16 -11.29
CA SER A 788 10.28 -25.63 -11.26
C SER A 788 10.41 -26.26 -9.88
N HIS A 789 11.02 -25.55 -8.93
CA HIS A 789 11.22 -25.92 -7.52
C HIS A 789 10.65 -24.81 -6.62
N ALA A 790 9.49 -24.29 -7.00
CA ALA A 790 8.87 -23.12 -6.37
C ALA A 790 8.76 -23.27 -4.85
N ILE A 791 9.07 -22.17 -4.14
CA ILE A 791 8.70 -22.05 -2.71
C ILE A 791 7.18 -21.93 -2.58
N GLY A 792 6.66 -22.10 -1.37
CA GLY A 792 5.25 -21.94 -1.05
C GLY A 792 4.69 -20.55 -1.39
N ALA A 793 3.36 -20.40 -1.27
CA ALA A 793 2.68 -19.14 -1.55
C ALA A 793 3.09 -18.04 -0.55
N ILE A 794 3.37 -16.85 -1.08
CA ILE A 794 3.73 -15.65 -0.30
C ILE A 794 2.49 -14.81 0.02
N SER A 795 1.54 -14.73 -0.90
CA SER A 795 0.27 -14.01 -0.76
C SER A 795 -0.91 -14.88 -1.18
N ALA A 796 -2.11 -14.50 -0.74
CA ALA A 796 -3.34 -15.23 -1.04
C ALA A 796 -3.70 -15.20 -2.53
N ALA A 797 -3.32 -14.16 -3.27
CA ALA A 797 -3.53 -14.05 -4.71
C ALA A 797 -2.24 -14.37 -5.49
N PRO A 798 -2.37 -15.01 -6.68
CA PRO A 798 -1.19 -15.47 -7.46
C PRO A 798 -0.25 -14.35 -7.92
N TRP A 799 -0.77 -13.13 -8.11
CA TRP A 799 -0.03 -11.95 -8.56
C TRP A 799 -0.21 -10.76 -7.61
N GLY A 800 -0.39 -11.05 -6.32
CA GLY A 800 -0.47 -10.03 -5.27
C GLY A 800 -1.60 -9.03 -5.52
N SER A 801 -1.28 -7.75 -5.62
CA SER A 801 -2.24 -6.67 -5.87
C SER A 801 -2.33 -6.35 -7.37
N ALA A 802 -2.89 -7.27 -8.15
CA ALA A 802 -2.82 -7.25 -9.61
C ALA A 802 -3.45 -6.01 -10.27
N SER A 803 -4.57 -5.49 -9.73
CA SER A 803 -5.30 -4.38 -10.38
C SER A 803 -4.58 -3.03 -10.35
N ILE A 804 -3.50 -2.89 -9.57
CA ILE A 804 -2.68 -1.68 -9.54
C ILE A 804 -1.39 -1.80 -10.37
N LEU A 805 -1.08 -2.97 -10.92
CA LEU A 805 0.07 -3.15 -11.82
C LEU A 805 -0.04 -2.35 -13.13
N PRO A 806 -1.25 -2.10 -13.69
CA PRO A 806 -1.40 -1.15 -14.80
C PRO A 806 -0.79 0.22 -14.57
N ILE A 807 -0.72 0.71 -13.32
CA ILE A 807 -0.11 2.01 -12.97
C ILE A 807 1.37 2.01 -13.36
N SER A 808 2.13 1.03 -12.88
CA SER A 808 3.56 0.92 -13.20
C SER A 808 3.80 0.62 -14.68
N TYR A 809 2.93 -0.18 -15.30
CA TYR A 809 2.98 -0.43 -16.74
C TYR A 809 2.83 0.87 -17.55
N VAL A 810 1.80 1.66 -17.25
CA VAL A 810 1.55 2.96 -17.91
C VAL A 810 2.71 3.92 -17.69
N TYR A 811 3.23 4.04 -16.47
CA TYR A 811 4.40 4.86 -16.17
C TYR A 811 5.61 4.51 -17.03
N ILE A 812 5.95 3.21 -17.10
CA ILE A 812 7.10 2.74 -17.91
C ILE A 812 6.88 3.06 -19.40
N ARG A 813 5.66 2.90 -19.92
CA ARG A 813 5.34 3.21 -21.33
C ARG A 813 5.32 4.71 -21.64
N LEU A 814 4.82 5.53 -20.71
CA LEU A 814 4.84 6.98 -20.83
C LEU A 814 6.27 7.55 -20.84
N MET A 815 7.12 7.06 -19.94
CA MET A 815 8.49 7.53 -19.80
C MET A 815 9.44 6.91 -20.84
N GLY A 816 9.28 5.64 -21.18
CA GLY A 816 10.25 4.88 -21.96
C GLY A 816 11.62 4.80 -21.28
N GLY A 817 12.56 4.06 -21.85
CA GLY A 817 13.89 3.86 -21.24
C GLY A 817 14.68 5.16 -21.06
N GLU A 818 14.51 6.09 -21.98
CA GLU A 818 15.17 7.40 -21.94
C GLU A 818 14.62 8.29 -20.82
N GLY A 819 13.29 8.36 -20.70
CA GLY A 819 12.62 9.14 -19.65
C GLY A 819 12.82 8.56 -18.25
N LEU A 820 12.83 7.24 -18.10
CA LEU A 820 13.15 6.57 -16.82
C LEU A 820 14.57 6.93 -16.35
N THR A 821 15.54 6.92 -17.29
CA THR A 821 16.93 7.31 -16.98
C THR A 821 17.04 8.80 -16.65
N GLU A 822 16.31 9.66 -17.36
CA GLU A 822 16.29 11.11 -17.09
C GLU A 822 15.65 11.39 -15.72
N ALA A 823 14.54 10.75 -15.37
CA ALA A 823 13.91 10.86 -14.07
C ALA A 823 14.89 10.55 -12.93
N THR A 824 15.67 9.48 -13.05
CA THR A 824 16.73 9.15 -12.08
C THR A 824 17.80 10.25 -11.99
N LYS A 825 18.26 10.78 -13.13
CA LYS A 825 19.25 11.88 -13.12
C LYS A 825 18.70 13.13 -12.44
N VAL A 826 17.44 13.48 -12.71
CA VAL A 826 16.78 14.64 -12.10
C VAL A 826 16.57 14.44 -10.60
N ALA A 827 16.20 13.23 -10.15
CA ALA A 827 16.09 12.92 -8.71
C ALA A 827 17.43 13.16 -7.98
N ILE A 828 18.53 12.70 -8.57
CA ILE A 828 19.89 12.93 -8.02
C ILE A 828 20.24 14.44 -8.04
N LEU A 829 19.88 15.16 -9.11
CA LEU A 829 20.09 16.60 -9.21
C LEU A 829 19.32 17.36 -8.13
N ASN A 830 18.04 17.07 -7.95
CA ASN A 830 17.17 17.69 -6.96
C ASN A 830 17.72 17.51 -5.53
N ALA A 831 18.14 16.30 -5.17
CA ALA A 831 18.72 16.01 -3.86
C ALA A 831 20.02 16.79 -3.60
N ASN A 832 20.91 16.84 -4.58
CA ASN A 832 22.17 17.58 -4.47
C ASN A 832 21.95 19.10 -4.46
N TYR A 833 20.97 19.61 -5.19
CA TYR A 833 20.59 21.03 -5.16
C TYR A 833 20.11 21.44 -3.77
N VAL A 834 19.18 20.68 -3.18
CA VAL A 834 18.69 20.90 -1.81
C VAL A 834 19.82 20.80 -0.80
N ALA A 835 20.64 19.75 -0.87
CA ALA A 835 21.79 19.56 0.01
C ALA A 835 22.76 20.74 -0.07
N LYS A 836 23.08 21.21 -1.28
CA LYS A 836 24.00 22.37 -1.52
C LYS A 836 23.45 23.65 -0.93
N LYS A 837 22.16 23.92 -1.10
CA LYS A 837 21.51 25.13 -0.60
C LYS A 837 21.39 25.15 0.92
N LEU A 838 21.21 23.98 1.54
CA LEU A 838 21.01 23.87 2.98
C LEU A 838 22.29 23.61 3.78
N GLU A 839 23.42 23.19 3.17
CA GLU A 839 24.65 22.80 3.89
C GLU A 839 25.26 23.90 4.78
N VAL A 840 25.03 25.16 4.44
CA VAL A 840 25.51 26.32 5.24
C VAL A 840 24.65 26.56 6.49
N HIS A 841 23.48 25.99 6.55
CA HIS A 841 22.50 26.11 7.64
C HIS A 841 22.40 24.83 8.49
N TYR A 842 22.52 23.67 7.84
CA TYR A 842 22.47 22.35 8.43
C TYR A 842 23.54 21.48 7.78
N PRO A 843 24.55 21.01 8.50
CA PRO A 843 25.57 20.13 7.92
C PRO A 843 24.94 18.90 7.28
N VAL A 844 25.38 18.53 6.07
CA VAL A 844 25.04 17.25 5.45
C VAL A 844 25.93 16.19 6.08
N LEU A 845 25.31 15.20 6.74
CA LEU A 845 26.02 14.27 7.61
C LEU A 845 26.90 13.29 6.84
N TYR A 846 26.39 12.72 5.74
CA TYR A 846 27.10 11.77 4.91
C TYR A 846 27.19 12.26 3.47
N ARG A 847 28.32 12.00 2.84
CA ARG A 847 28.59 12.37 1.46
C ARG A 847 29.40 11.26 0.80
N GLY A 848 29.04 10.97 -0.44
CA GLY A 848 29.77 10.05 -1.29
C GLY A 848 30.91 10.71 -2.06
N GLN A 849 31.19 10.16 -3.22
CA GLN A 849 32.21 10.63 -4.15
C GLN A 849 32.04 12.14 -4.45
N ASN A 850 33.16 12.88 -4.49
CA ASN A 850 33.22 14.31 -4.75
C ASN A 850 32.40 15.19 -3.78
N GLY A 851 32.06 14.67 -2.60
CA GLY A 851 31.23 15.39 -1.63
C GLY A 851 29.75 15.52 -2.01
N LEU A 852 29.27 14.67 -2.93
CA LEU A 852 27.90 14.65 -3.44
C LEU A 852 27.07 13.56 -2.75
N VAL A 853 25.74 13.66 -2.88
CA VAL A 853 24.79 12.67 -2.37
C VAL A 853 24.08 11.92 -3.53
N ALA A 854 23.39 10.82 -3.24
CA ALA A 854 22.56 10.13 -4.21
C ALA A 854 21.22 10.90 -4.42
N HIS A 855 20.08 10.23 -4.28
CA HIS A 855 18.75 10.84 -4.46
C HIS A 855 18.13 11.42 -3.19
N GLU A 856 18.83 11.33 -2.07
CA GLU A 856 18.42 11.83 -0.74
C GLU A 856 19.63 12.33 0.05
N CYS A 857 19.40 13.17 1.06
CA CYS A 857 20.45 13.68 1.94
C CYS A 857 20.01 13.69 3.39
N ILE A 858 20.99 13.57 4.31
CA ILE A 858 20.77 13.63 5.76
C ILE A 858 21.34 14.94 6.30
N LEU A 859 20.46 15.79 6.82
CA LEU A 859 20.79 17.04 7.47
C LEU A 859 20.97 16.82 8.98
N ASP A 860 22.11 17.22 9.52
CA ASP A 860 22.44 17.06 10.94
C ASP A 860 21.92 18.23 11.78
N THR A 861 20.99 17.95 12.68
CA THR A 861 20.40 18.95 13.59
C THR A 861 20.80 18.72 15.05
N ARG A 862 21.65 17.75 15.34
CA ARG A 862 21.98 17.32 16.71
C ARG A 862 22.60 18.42 17.58
N ALA A 863 23.40 19.28 16.99
CA ALA A 863 24.06 20.41 17.71
C ALA A 863 23.03 21.44 18.23
N LEU A 864 21.89 21.59 17.53
CA LEU A 864 20.86 22.59 17.84
C LEU A 864 20.18 22.34 19.20
N LYS A 865 20.09 21.08 19.63
CA LYS A 865 19.56 20.75 20.97
C LYS A 865 20.39 21.35 22.08
N GLY A 866 21.71 21.33 21.96
CA GLY A 866 22.63 21.91 22.95
C GLY A 866 22.60 23.45 22.97
N SER A 867 22.62 24.07 21.80
CA SER A 867 22.72 25.55 21.68
C SER A 867 21.39 26.26 21.99
N SER A 868 20.25 25.73 21.49
CA SER A 868 18.95 26.40 21.57
C SER A 868 17.89 25.62 22.38
N GLY A 869 18.09 24.32 22.64
CA GLY A 869 17.06 23.44 23.20
C GLY A 869 16.05 22.94 22.16
N ILE A 870 16.21 23.31 20.88
CA ILE A 870 15.33 22.87 19.79
C ILE A 870 15.75 21.47 19.31
N GLU A 871 14.80 20.56 19.25
CA GLU A 871 14.97 19.19 18.79
C GLU A 871 14.46 19.01 17.35
N VAL A 872 14.87 17.93 16.71
CA VAL A 872 14.46 17.61 15.34
C VAL A 872 12.93 17.53 15.18
N GLU A 873 12.22 17.06 16.22
CA GLU A 873 10.77 17.04 16.25
C GLU A 873 10.16 18.44 16.19
N ASP A 874 10.76 19.43 16.86
CA ASP A 874 10.30 20.82 16.83
C ASP A 874 10.38 21.41 15.43
N ILE A 875 11.47 21.09 14.70
CA ILE A 875 11.65 21.46 13.28
C ILE A 875 10.55 20.82 12.43
N ALA A 876 10.30 19.53 12.61
CA ALA A 876 9.25 18.82 11.88
C ALA A 876 7.86 19.41 12.11
N LYS A 877 7.52 19.72 13.37
CA LYS A 877 6.24 20.36 13.70
C LYS A 877 6.15 21.78 13.13
N ARG A 878 7.25 22.53 13.12
CA ARG A 878 7.26 23.89 12.56
C ARG A 878 7.11 23.89 11.04
N LEU A 879 7.64 22.90 10.31
CA LEU A 879 7.42 22.74 8.86
C LEU A 879 5.93 22.63 8.49
N MET A 880 5.08 22.06 9.37
CA MET A 880 3.63 22.02 9.14
C MET A 880 3.03 23.45 9.06
N ASP A 881 3.53 24.39 9.86
CA ASP A 881 3.10 25.80 9.78
C ASP A 881 3.54 26.49 8.49
N TYR A 882 4.66 26.03 7.90
CA TYR A 882 5.16 26.47 6.60
C TYR A 882 4.44 25.78 5.42
N GLY A 883 3.48 24.87 5.70
CA GLY A 883 2.70 24.16 4.67
C GLY A 883 3.48 23.03 4.02
N PHE A 884 4.23 22.25 4.82
CA PHE A 884 4.91 21.03 4.40
C PHE A 884 4.58 19.85 5.31
N HIS A 885 4.53 18.69 4.73
CA HIS A 885 4.78 17.46 5.46
C HIS A 885 6.29 17.42 5.76
N ALA A 886 6.67 17.22 7.00
CA ALA A 886 8.09 17.17 7.33
C ALA A 886 8.76 15.92 6.71
N PRO A 887 10.07 16.00 6.40
CA PRO A 887 10.88 14.84 6.03
C PRO A 887 10.93 13.78 7.13
N THR A 888 11.53 12.64 6.85
CA THR A 888 11.80 11.59 7.84
C THR A 888 12.79 12.12 8.90
N ILE A 889 12.45 11.94 10.16
CA ILE A 889 13.29 12.39 11.28
C ILE A 889 13.85 11.21 12.06
N SER A 890 15.06 11.40 12.63
CA SER A 890 15.72 10.42 13.51
C SER A 890 15.92 9.04 12.88
N PHE A 891 16.05 8.98 11.56
CA PHE A 891 16.36 7.79 10.79
C PHE A 891 17.31 8.14 9.63
N PRO A 892 18.32 7.30 9.33
CA PRO A 892 18.83 6.16 10.12
C PRO A 892 19.60 6.62 11.39
N VAL A 893 19.87 7.91 11.52
CA VAL A 893 20.61 8.49 12.64
C VAL A 893 19.68 9.34 13.51
N ALA A 894 19.69 9.10 14.82
CA ALA A 894 18.88 9.85 15.75
C ALA A 894 19.23 11.36 15.73
N GLY A 895 18.20 12.20 15.74
CA GLY A 895 18.37 13.67 15.75
C GLY A 895 18.81 14.27 14.42
N THR A 896 18.49 13.62 13.30
CA THR A 896 18.73 14.11 11.93
C THR A 896 17.42 14.20 11.14
N VAL A 897 17.50 14.90 10.00
CA VAL A 897 16.40 15.02 9.02
C VAL A 897 16.86 14.40 7.70
N MET A 898 16.14 13.43 7.18
CA MET A 898 16.41 12.79 5.90
C MET A 898 15.44 13.31 4.83
N VAL A 899 15.98 13.94 3.81
CA VAL A 899 15.23 14.63 2.75
C VAL A 899 15.41 13.90 1.43
N GLU A 900 14.30 13.46 0.82
CA GLU A 900 14.24 12.92 -0.53
C GLU A 900 13.28 13.77 -1.38
N PRO A 901 13.78 14.73 -2.18
CA PRO A 901 12.98 15.38 -3.19
C PRO A 901 12.95 14.51 -4.44
N THR A 902 11.76 14.11 -4.88
CA THR A 902 11.64 13.29 -6.09
C THR A 902 11.88 14.12 -7.35
N GLU A 903 12.08 13.46 -8.49
CA GLU A 903 12.23 14.12 -9.80
C GLU A 903 10.97 14.87 -10.25
N SER A 904 9.80 14.49 -9.73
CA SER A 904 8.52 15.11 -10.12
C SER A 904 8.25 16.46 -9.43
N GLU A 905 9.09 16.88 -8.48
CA GLU A 905 8.94 18.16 -7.79
C GLU A 905 9.57 19.31 -8.59
N SER A 906 8.82 20.39 -8.75
CA SER A 906 9.31 21.58 -9.46
C SER A 906 10.41 22.29 -8.70
N LYS A 907 11.32 22.98 -9.41
CA LYS A 907 12.34 23.83 -8.78
C LYS A 907 11.73 24.87 -7.84
N ALA A 908 10.59 25.45 -8.21
CA ALA A 908 9.87 26.40 -7.37
C ALA A 908 9.44 25.79 -6.02
N GLU A 909 9.02 24.54 -6.00
CA GLU A 909 8.65 23.83 -4.76
C GLU A 909 9.89 23.45 -3.94
N LEU A 910 10.99 23.05 -4.58
CA LEU A 910 12.26 22.84 -3.92
C LEU A 910 12.78 24.13 -3.27
N ASP A 911 12.72 25.25 -3.98
CA ASP A 911 13.14 26.56 -3.47
C ASP A 911 12.24 26.99 -2.28
N ARG A 912 10.94 26.72 -2.32
CA ARG A 912 10.01 26.95 -1.23
C ARG A 912 10.37 26.14 0.03
N PHE A 913 10.76 24.88 -0.14
CA PHE A 913 11.22 24.02 0.96
C PHE A 913 12.54 24.53 1.54
N ILE A 914 13.49 24.92 0.68
CA ILE A 914 14.77 25.52 1.09
C ILE A 914 14.53 26.79 1.89
N GLU A 915 13.66 27.70 1.40
CA GLU A 915 13.28 28.93 2.13
C GLU A 915 12.72 28.60 3.52
N ALA A 916 11.78 27.64 3.62
CA ALA A 916 11.19 27.24 4.90
C ALA A 916 12.25 26.74 5.88
N MET A 917 13.18 25.89 5.43
CA MET A 917 14.26 25.38 6.28
C MET A 917 15.22 26.49 6.71
N VAL A 918 15.56 27.44 5.82
CA VAL A 918 16.42 28.60 6.16
C VAL A 918 15.75 29.47 7.21
N LEU A 919 14.47 29.83 7.01
CA LEU A 919 13.71 30.64 7.97
C LEU A 919 13.56 29.94 9.33
N ILE A 920 13.35 28.63 9.36
CA ILE A 920 13.35 27.84 10.60
C ILE A 920 14.71 27.92 11.29
N ARG A 921 15.82 27.88 10.55
CA ARG A 921 17.18 28.05 11.12
C ARG A 921 17.37 29.46 11.70
N GLU A 922 16.80 30.49 11.09
CA GLU A 922 16.81 31.85 11.62
C GLU A 922 16.01 31.96 12.91
N GLU A 923 14.82 31.33 13.01
CA GLU A 923 14.03 31.22 14.25
C GLU A 923 14.87 30.54 15.35
N ILE A 924 15.58 29.46 15.03
CA ILE A 924 16.50 28.78 15.97
C ILE A 924 17.63 29.72 16.42
N ALA A 925 18.23 30.47 15.50
CA ALA A 925 19.28 31.43 15.81
C ALA A 925 18.75 32.57 16.72
N ALA A 926 17.51 32.99 16.57
CA ALA A 926 16.88 33.95 17.48
C ALA A 926 16.73 33.39 18.91
N VAL A 927 16.45 32.09 19.05
CA VAL A 927 16.46 31.38 20.35
C VAL A 927 17.89 31.34 20.92
N GLU A 928 18.89 31.02 20.10
CA GLU A 928 20.31 31.00 20.50
C GLU A 928 20.81 32.36 21.00
N ARG A 929 20.35 33.47 20.39
CA ARG A 929 20.67 34.85 20.80
C ARG A 929 19.82 35.34 21.98
N GLY A 930 18.82 34.58 22.44
CA GLY A 930 17.91 34.97 23.51
C GLY A 930 16.86 36.01 23.12
N GLU A 931 16.62 36.21 21.80
CA GLU A 931 15.56 37.06 21.25
C GLU A 931 14.18 36.36 21.34
N LEU A 932 14.16 35.02 21.29
CA LEU A 932 13.02 34.18 21.52
C LEU A 932 13.23 33.29 22.77
N ASP A 933 12.18 33.04 23.53
CA ASP A 933 12.22 32.18 24.70
C ASP A 933 12.55 30.72 24.33
N ARG A 934 13.35 30.02 25.12
CA ARG A 934 13.80 28.64 24.82
C ARG A 934 12.66 27.60 24.87
N THR A 935 11.60 27.87 25.61
CA THR A 935 10.49 26.91 25.86
C THR A 935 9.16 27.38 25.28
N ASN A 936 8.98 28.69 25.10
CA ASN A 936 7.76 29.29 24.57
C ASN A 936 8.07 30.12 23.31
N ASN A 937 8.31 29.46 22.21
CA ASN A 937 8.66 30.02 20.90
C ASN A 937 7.88 29.33 19.78
N PRO A 938 7.89 29.85 18.54
CA PRO A 938 7.14 29.28 17.44
C PRO A 938 7.42 27.79 17.16
N LEU A 939 8.65 27.31 17.36
CA LEU A 939 9.02 25.90 17.10
C LEU A 939 8.48 24.97 18.20
N LYS A 940 8.65 25.35 19.49
CA LYS A 940 8.15 24.53 20.62
C LYS A 940 6.63 24.45 20.66
N ARG A 941 5.94 25.46 20.15
CA ARG A 941 4.49 25.56 20.16
C ARG A 941 3.83 25.12 18.84
N ALA A 942 4.64 24.80 17.83
CA ALA A 942 4.14 24.26 16.56
C ALA A 942 3.51 22.86 16.72
N PRO A 943 2.54 22.49 15.86
CA PRO A 943 1.94 23.33 14.85
C PRO A 943 0.81 24.22 15.39
N HIS A 944 0.53 25.33 14.70
CA HIS A 944 -0.49 26.30 15.09
C HIS A 944 -1.79 26.06 14.31
N THR A 945 -2.86 25.73 15.01
CA THR A 945 -4.19 25.56 14.41
C THR A 945 -4.88 26.92 14.16
N ALA A 946 -5.88 26.93 13.29
CA ALA A 946 -6.72 28.10 13.09
C ALA A 946 -7.36 28.57 14.42
N ALA A 947 -7.82 27.64 15.24
CA ALA A 947 -8.41 27.94 16.55
C ALA A 947 -7.43 28.66 17.50
N HIS A 948 -6.16 28.27 17.49
CA HIS A 948 -5.13 28.96 18.30
C HIS A 948 -4.94 30.40 17.83
N VAL A 949 -4.82 30.60 16.52
CA VAL A 949 -4.47 31.90 15.93
C VAL A 949 -5.62 32.89 16.02
N THR A 950 -6.86 32.41 15.97
CA THR A 950 -8.08 33.26 16.06
C THR A 950 -8.63 33.40 17.46
N SER A 951 -8.06 32.76 18.46
CA SER A 951 -8.45 32.89 19.88
C SER A 951 -8.30 34.34 20.35
N ASP A 952 -9.24 34.84 21.14
CA ASP A 952 -9.12 36.17 21.79
C ASP A 952 -7.94 36.22 22.76
N ASN A 953 -7.64 35.13 23.42
CA ASN A 953 -6.51 35.00 24.35
C ASN A 953 -5.25 34.48 23.62
N TRP A 954 -4.27 35.38 23.38
CA TRP A 954 -2.96 35.03 22.83
C TRP A 954 -1.89 35.25 23.90
N ASP A 955 -1.50 34.19 24.56
CA ASP A 955 -0.55 34.18 25.70
C ASP A 955 0.91 33.91 25.30
N ARG A 956 1.25 34.05 24.01
CA ARG A 956 2.55 33.68 23.44
C ARG A 956 3.41 34.93 23.19
N PRO A 957 4.74 34.87 23.45
CA PRO A 957 5.64 36.03 23.32
C PRO A 957 6.02 36.38 21.86
N TYR A 958 5.29 35.83 20.88
CA TYR A 958 5.45 36.11 19.45
C TYR A 958 4.11 36.41 18.81
N THR A 959 4.12 37.00 17.60
CA THR A 959 2.89 37.43 16.96
C THR A 959 2.11 36.26 16.30
N ARG A 960 0.78 36.42 16.17
CA ARG A 960 -0.06 35.50 15.39
C ARG A 960 0.42 35.37 13.94
N GLN A 961 0.98 36.46 13.36
CA GLN A 961 1.53 36.44 12.02
C GLN A 961 2.76 35.53 11.94
N GLN A 962 3.68 35.64 12.90
CA GLN A 962 4.84 34.73 12.98
C GLN A 962 4.41 33.26 13.15
N ALA A 963 3.35 33.02 13.94
CA ALA A 963 2.79 31.69 14.12
C ALA A 963 2.26 31.11 12.82
N ALA A 964 1.36 31.84 12.13
CA ALA A 964 0.54 31.31 11.06
C ALA A 964 1.05 31.55 9.65
N TYR A 965 1.71 32.69 9.42
CA TYR A 965 2.04 33.20 8.09
C TYR A 965 3.52 33.57 7.95
N PRO A 966 4.44 32.61 8.16
CA PRO A 966 5.87 32.87 8.13
C PRO A 966 6.40 33.25 6.73
N THR A 967 5.70 32.88 5.64
CA THR A 967 6.09 33.19 4.26
C THR A 967 4.97 33.83 3.47
N GLN A 968 5.27 34.40 2.29
CA GLN A 968 4.24 34.91 1.36
C GLN A 968 3.33 33.78 0.89
N HIS A 969 3.88 32.61 0.57
CA HIS A 969 3.09 31.43 0.17
C HIS A 969 2.05 31.06 1.23
N THR A 970 2.42 31.05 2.52
CA THR A 970 1.47 30.72 3.60
C THR A 970 0.40 31.77 3.81
N ARG A 971 0.58 33.03 3.33
CA ARG A 971 -0.48 34.03 3.31
C ARG A 971 -1.52 33.78 2.21
N GLU A 972 -1.08 33.24 1.08
CA GLU A 972 -1.90 32.99 -0.10
C GLU A 972 -2.57 31.62 -0.08
N ARG A 973 -1.87 30.61 0.43
CA ARG A 973 -2.26 29.19 0.39
C ARG A 973 -1.98 28.47 1.72
N LYS A 974 -2.60 28.94 2.80
CA LYS A 974 -2.42 28.32 4.12
C LYS A 974 -3.08 26.96 4.21
N PHE A 975 -2.29 25.95 4.47
CA PHE A 975 -2.79 24.70 5.05
C PHE A 975 -2.84 24.82 6.58
N TRP A 976 -3.98 24.50 7.18
CA TRP A 976 -4.16 24.57 8.64
C TRP A 976 -4.06 23.17 9.27
N PRO A 977 -3.08 22.90 10.12
CA PRO A 977 -3.10 21.70 10.96
C PRO A 977 -4.41 21.63 11.75
N SER A 978 -5.00 20.43 11.81
CA SER A 978 -6.33 20.25 12.41
C SER A 978 -6.30 20.26 13.94
N VAL A 979 -5.17 19.81 14.52
CA VAL A 979 -4.91 19.74 15.97
C VAL A 979 -3.52 20.31 16.28
N GLY A 980 -3.31 20.72 17.53
CA GLY A 980 -1.98 21.07 18.04
C GLY A 980 -1.09 19.82 18.17
N ARG A 981 0.09 20.00 18.80
CA ARG A 981 1.05 18.91 19.03
C ARG A 981 0.41 17.76 19.82
N VAL A 982 0.42 16.56 19.26
CA VAL A 982 -0.25 15.40 19.87
C VAL A 982 0.58 14.81 21.00
N GLU A 983 -0.06 14.55 22.14
CA GLU A 983 0.54 13.88 23.31
C GLU A 983 0.56 12.36 23.16
N SER A 984 1.61 11.83 22.50
CA SER A 984 1.71 10.40 22.20
C SER A 984 1.69 9.50 23.44
N ALA A 985 2.39 9.88 24.52
CA ALA A 985 2.48 9.09 25.74
C ALA A 985 1.13 9.00 26.48
N PHE A 986 0.28 10.01 26.38
CA PHE A 986 -1.06 9.97 26.95
C PHE A 986 -1.92 8.90 26.27
N GLY A 987 -1.98 8.90 24.93
CA GLY A 987 -2.76 7.93 24.17
C GLY A 987 -2.31 6.48 24.34
N ASP A 988 -1.01 6.22 24.51
CA ASP A 988 -0.50 4.86 24.75
C ASP A 988 -0.86 4.32 26.14
N ARG A 989 -0.99 5.20 27.14
CA ARG A 989 -1.43 4.82 28.49
C ARG A 989 -2.93 4.63 28.61
N ASN A 990 -3.70 5.31 27.75
CA ASN A 990 -5.16 5.34 27.76
C ASN A 990 -5.67 4.91 26.37
N LEU A 991 -5.35 3.67 25.96
CA LEU A 991 -5.64 3.17 24.62
C LEU A 991 -7.15 3.06 24.37
N ILE A 992 -7.65 3.87 23.45
CA ILE A 992 -8.99 3.77 22.84
C ILE A 992 -8.78 3.62 21.35
N CYS A 993 -9.15 2.47 20.77
CA CYS A 993 -8.90 2.12 19.37
C CYS A 993 -10.18 1.84 18.56
N SER A 994 -11.32 2.27 19.06
CA SER A 994 -12.62 2.31 18.37
C SER A 994 -13.21 3.72 18.46
N CYS A 995 -14.26 4.02 17.70
CA CYS A 995 -14.99 5.27 17.83
C CYS A 995 -15.50 5.43 19.26
N PRO A 996 -15.11 6.50 19.98
CA PRO A 996 -15.47 6.66 21.37
C PRO A 996 -16.98 6.98 21.52
N PRO A 997 -17.62 6.59 22.60
CA PRO A 997 -19.01 6.95 22.90
C PRO A 997 -19.21 8.48 22.87
N ILE A 998 -20.39 8.91 22.42
CA ILE A 998 -20.72 10.35 22.29
C ILE A 998 -20.53 11.10 23.60
N GLU A 999 -20.82 10.46 24.73
CA GLU A 999 -20.68 11.00 26.07
C GLU A 999 -19.23 11.43 26.35
N SER A 1000 -18.25 10.76 25.75
CA SER A 1000 -16.83 11.13 25.91
C SER A 1000 -16.45 12.47 25.27
N TYR A 1001 -17.32 13.04 24.40
CA TYR A 1001 -17.14 14.35 23.81
C TYR A 1001 -17.85 15.47 24.60
N GLN A 1002 -18.69 15.12 25.58
CA GLN A 1002 -19.45 16.08 26.38
C GLN A 1002 -18.68 16.63 27.60
N GLU A 1003 -17.58 15.97 27.99
CA GLU A 1003 -16.75 16.34 29.13
C GLU A 1003 -15.54 17.23 28.79
N SER A 1004 -15.43 17.70 27.58
CA SER A 1004 -14.36 18.60 27.14
C SER A 1004 -14.93 20.02 26.81
#